data_494e2036a6baf0683c3f493c59bf328c
#
_entry.id   494e2036a6baf0683c3f493c59bf328c
#
_cell.length_a   1.000
_cell.length_b   1.000
_cell.length_c   1.000
_cell.angle_alpha   90.00
_cell.angle_beta   90.00
_cell.angle_gamma   90.00
#
_symmetry.space_group_name_H-M   'P 1'
#
loop_
_entity.id
_entity.type
_entity.pdbx_description
1 polymer ?
#
loop_
_entity_poly.entity_id
_entity_poly.type
_entity_poly.pdbx_seq_one_letter_code
_entity_poly.pdbx_strand_id
1 'polypeptide(L)'
;MDETKQRPSPRSEQEIFSDLRSLAQSDGALHEISALVYRDWVTNYDPKDGRITNDPDYRLSTERLHKNELMLLVGLMVQSNSDRIYSVVQEESEFAALADKLLRELHDRINFEAFPAFGATAGNQLGEADAIGPLAREAIFYGAENFYVHQLTRFTRLRYRDDAIWLLQNAGMSIRPIIDIATFIMDRINSQMSAIGHYRSQGQVFTNADLTNSLLIAKEDLRKKFGAKADAFIAKFVTPATASNIQFDSPFAVNGVAIAPIIDLGDVLYVANQYRLMESLYESPFYWMGLDKAYVPTMAKNRGAFLEKTTAEILRSVFGKDHVFENVIIDNGTKNDAGEIDVLVLYGEFVLIVQAKSKRVTMKARAGDTDALKADFKGAIQDPYQQALSCANLVKSGASCLGQNGRPIEMPRLPRLFPVVVLSDPFPGATFISRTLLTRGENIAPVIWDLGVLDCIAKMLPKPVDLLFYLQCRAAVFDTMGSDSEYNYLGYHISHKLALDPEADFMMLDRDFATVVDDYMMATDFGIPVARPVGILERLSIPPVTELLAILKDADPRLASVVVDLYDFSSAALEDYAAVIVQIRDEVRATGKAIKAFSIPTGSGGITYAVVQKHDKASLRSAEVIGEKHKYDTKSDRWYVIVDCVHTDNPIDALRPLVYPWEEDEDQAANSLVASSLFNSSVQQRVMGEKSRTPPLDKGAQGD
;
A
#
# COMPACT_ATOMS: atom_id res chain seq x y z
N MET A 1 -35.77 -37.40 -0.66
CA MET A 1 -35.11 -37.62 -1.93
C MET A 1 -33.69 -37.13 -1.74
N ASP A 2 -32.86 -38.08 -1.58
CA ASP A 2 -31.44 -37.96 -1.21
C ASP A 2 -30.64 -37.77 -2.52
N GLU A 3 -30.16 -36.57 -2.80
CA GLU A 3 -29.17 -36.34 -3.84
C GLU A 3 -28.02 -35.49 -3.29
N THR A 4 -27.28 -36.07 -2.34
CA THR A 4 -25.87 -35.71 -2.14
C THR A 4 -25.08 -36.24 -3.33
N LYS A 5 -25.16 -35.56 -4.47
CA LYS A 5 -24.15 -35.72 -5.52
C LYS A 5 -22.83 -35.24 -4.92
N GLN A 6 -22.00 -36.19 -4.47
CA GLN A 6 -20.60 -35.93 -4.21
C GLN A 6 -20.02 -35.23 -5.44
N ARG A 7 -19.63 -33.98 -5.30
CA ARG A 7 -18.82 -33.33 -6.33
C ARG A 7 -17.59 -34.20 -6.53
N PRO A 8 -17.24 -34.57 -7.79
CA PRO A 8 -16.04 -35.32 -8.03
C PRO A 8 -14.84 -34.64 -7.37
N SER A 9 -13.99 -35.43 -6.69
CA SER A 9 -12.77 -34.90 -6.10
C SER A 9 -11.99 -34.18 -7.18
N PRO A 10 -11.59 -32.92 -6.97
CA PRO A 10 -10.82 -32.18 -7.94
C PRO A 10 -9.53 -32.95 -8.26
N ARG A 11 -9.07 -32.87 -9.52
CA ARG A 11 -7.79 -33.44 -9.96
C ARG A 11 -6.65 -32.92 -9.08
N SER A 12 -5.60 -33.71 -8.95
CA SER A 12 -4.41 -33.29 -8.21
C SER A 12 -3.64 -32.19 -8.95
N GLU A 13 -2.97 -31.31 -8.23
CA GLU A 13 -2.09 -30.29 -8.82
C GLU A 13 -1.06 -30.89 -9.79
N GLN A 14 -0.52 -32.08 -9.43
CA GLN A 14 0.49 -32.75 -10.25
C GLN A 14 -0.07 -33.22 -11.60
N GLU A 15 -1.30 -33.69 -11.64
CA GLU A 15 -1.98 -34.07 -12.90
C GLU A 15 -2.21 -32.85 -13.78
N ILE A 16 -2.74 -31.76 -13.21
CA ILE A 16 -2.99 -30.51 -13.93
C ILE A 16 -1.67 -29.92 -14.44
N PHE A 17 -0.64 -29.91 -13.61
CA PHE A 17 0.69 -29.42 -13.97
C PHE A 17 1.35 -30.25 -15.07
N SER A 18 1.12 -31.58 -15.10
CA SER A 18 1.59 -32.46 -16.15
C SER A 18 0.91 -32.15 -17.47
N ASP A 19 -0.40 -31.88 -17.47
CA ASP A 19 -1.13 -31.51 -18.68
C ASP A 19 -0.70 -30.14 -19.20
N LEU A 20 -0.50 -29.17 -18.31
CA LEU A 20 0.06 -27.85 -18.65
C LEU A 20 1.46 -27.99 -19.29
N ARG A 21 2.29 -28.90 -18.75
CA ARG A 21 3.60 -29.20 -19.34
C ARG A 21 3.46 -29.78 -20.75
N SER A 22 2.57 -30.73 -20.94
CA SER A 22 2.33 -31.33 -22.25
C SER A 22 1.85 -30.30 -23.27
N LEU A 23 0.96 -29.40 -22.85
CA LEU A 23 0.47 -28.26 -23.65
C LEU A 23 1.60 -27.28 -24.00
N ALA A 24 2.35 -26.83 -23.02
CA ALA A 24 3.43 -25.86 -23.22
C ALA A 24 4.61 -26.42 -24.06
N GLN A 25 4.70 -27.73 -24.19
CA GLN A 25 5.71 -28.43 -25.03
C GLN A 25 5.16 -28.95 -26.37
N SER A 26 3.93 -28.56 -26.71
CA SER A 26 3.35 -28.89 -28.02
C SER A 26 3.99 -28.11 -29.17
N ASP A 27 3.79 -28.59 -30.38
CA ASP A 27 4.29 -27.93 -31.60
C ASP A 27 3.71 -26.52 -31.70
N GLY A 28 4.57 -25.53 -31.96
CA GLY A 28 4.15 -24.13 -32.08
C GLY A 28 3.85 -23.39 -30.77
N ALA A 29 4.07 -23.97 -29.59
CA ALA A 29 3.71 -23.42 -28.30
C ALA A 29 4.24 -21.98 -28.05
N LEU A 30 5.41 -21.61 -28.58
CA LEU A 30 5.94 -20.26 -28.50
C LEU A 30 4.98 -19.21 -29.10
N HIS A 31 4.42 -19.54 -30.29
CA HIS A 31 3.53 -18.64 -31.01
C HIS A 31 2.18 -18.52 -30.31
N GLU A 32 1.68 -19.62 -29.77
CA GLU A 32 0.45 -19.66 -28.99
C GLU A 32 0.58 -18.88 -27.68
N ILE A 33 1.68 -19.03 -26.94
CA ILE A 33 1.97 -18.24 -25.75
C ILE A 33 2.08 -16.76 -26.10
N SER A 34 2.69 -16.42 -27.24
CA SER A 34 2.77 -15.02 -27.70
C SER A 34 1.39 -14.43 -28.00
N ALA A 35 0.45 -15.23 -28.54
CA ALA A 35 -0.93 -14.80 -28.73
C ALA A 35 -1.63 -14.52 -27.39
N LEU A 36 -1.40 -15.36 -26.36
CA LEU A 36 -1.90 -15.11 -25.00
C LEU A 36 -1.30 -13.84 -24.39
N VAL A 37 -0.02 -13.55 -24.61
CA VAL A 37 0.59 -12.26 -24.21
C VAL A 37 -0.16 -11.09 -24.82
N TYR A 38 -0.48 -11.15 -26.10
CA TYR A 38 -1.23 -10.09 -26.78
C TYR A 38 -2.67 -9.98 -26.29
N ARG A 39 -3.32 -11.08 -26.00
CA ARG A 39 -4.67 -11.08 -25.45
C ARG A 39 -4.73 -10.41 -24.07
N ASP A 40 -3.80 -10.74 -23.17
CA ASP A 40 -3.94 -10.48 -21.75
C ASP A 40 -2.98 -9.41 -21.20
N TRP A 41 -1.82 -9.21 -21.85
CA TRP A 41 -0.75 -8.35 -21.30
C TRP A 41 -0.51 -7.07 -22.10
N VAL A 42 -1.23 -6.84 -23.20
CA VAL A 42 -1.16 -5.58 -23.93
C VAL A 42 -2.11 -4.56 -23.28
N THR A 43 -1.54 -3.51 -22.74
CA THR A 43 -2.31 -2.39 -22.20
C THR A 43 -2.38 -1.27 -23.22
N ASN A 44 -3.59 -0.89 -23.62
CA ASN A 44 -3.84 0.23 -24.51
C ASN A 44 -4.09 1.49 -23.68
N TYR A 45 -3.48 2.58 -24.09
CA TYR A 45 -3.53 3.85 -23.40
C TYR A 45 -4.06 4.95 -24.33
N ASP A 46 -4.99 5.79 -23.85
CA ASP A 46 -5.31 7.05 -24.54
C ASP A 46 -4.28 8.10 -24.11
N PRO A 47 -3.45 8.59 -25.06
CA PRO A 47 -2.42 9.57 -24.71
C PRO A 47 -3.00 10.98 -24.40
N LYS A 48 -4.31 11.22 -24.63
CA LYS A 48 -4.93 12.53 -24.38
C LYS A 48 -5.32 12.71 -22.92
N ASP A 49 -5.93 11.70 -22.33
CA ASP A 49 -6.43 11.76 -20.95
C ASP A 49 -5.68 10.82 -20.00
N GLY A 50 -4.73 10.04 -20.52
CA GLY A 50 -3.90 9.15 -19.72
C GLY A 50 -4.64 7.96 -19.12
N ARG A 51 -5.78 7.57 -19.71
CA ARG A 51 -6.57 6.43 -19.22
C ARG A 51 -6.24 5.17 -19.97
N ILE A 52 -6.33 4.06 -19.26
CA ILE A 52 -6.30 2.74 -19.85
C ILE A 52 -7.61 2.54 -20.60
N THR A 53 -7.50 2.22 -21.92
CA THR A 53 -8.67 2.05 -22.79
C THR A 53 -9.14 0.60 -22.92
N ASN A 54 -8.41 -0.36 -22.30
CA ASN A 54 -8.89 -1.73 -22.19
C ASN A 54 -10.17 -1.76 -21.34
N ASP A 55 -11.11 -2.61 -21.73
CA ASP A 55 -12.34 -2.84 -20.98
C ASP A 55 -12.01 -3.11 -19.49
N PRO A 56 -12.52 -2.31 -18.54
CA PRO A 56 -12.27 -2.53 -17.12
C PRO A 56 -12.71 -3.91 -16.66
N ASP A 57 -13.86 -4.40 -17.11
CA ASP A 57 -14.39 -5.70 -16.72
C ASP A 57 -13.47 -6.82 -17.19
N TYR A 58 -12.91 -6.72 -18.41
CA TYR A 58 -11.93 -7.69 -18.89
C TYR A 58 -10.59 -7.57 -18.16
N ARG A 59 -10.13 -6.34 -17.89
CA ARG A 59 -8.87 -6.07 -17.17
C ARG A 59 -8.85 -6.70 -15.77
N LEU A 60 -10.00 -6.71 -15.10
CA LEU A 60 -10.18 -7.25 -13.76
C LEU A 60 -10.69 -8.70 -13.76
N SER A 61 -10.99 -9.24 -14.94
CA SER A 61 -11.49 -10.61 -15.10
C SER A 61 -10.48 -11.65 -14.64
N THR A 62 -10.97 -12.66 -13.94
CA THR A 62 -10.22 -13.87 -13.59
C THR A 62 -9.93 -14.76 -14.81
N GLU A 63 -10.49 -14.45 -15.97
CA GLU A 63 -10.19 -15.14 -17.24
C GLU A 63 -8.90 -14.64 -17.90
N ARG A 64 -8.39 -13.50 -17.46
CA ARG A 64 -7.11 -12.96 -17.90
C ARG A 64 -5.97 -13.68 -17.20
N LEU A 65 -4.95 -14.11 -17.97
CA LEU A 65 -3.79 -14.78 -17.41
C LEU A 65 -3.05 -13.88 -16.40
N HIS A 66 -2.85 -14.42 -15.21
CA HIS A 66 -1.95 -13.82 -14.25
C HIS A 66 -0.48 -13.94 -14.70
N LYS A 67 0.36 -13.03 -14.26
CA LYS A 67 1.81 -13.03 -14.56
C LYS A 67 2.47 -14.38 -14.29
N ASN A 68 2.17 -14.98 -13.14
CA ASN A 68 2.77 -16.24 -12.76
C ASN A 68 2.25 -17.43 -13.58
N GLU A 69 1.03 -17.38 -14.09
CA GLU A 69 0.49 -18.36 -15.04
C GLU A 69 1.20 -18.28 -16.40
N LEU A 70 1.39 -17.05 -16.91
CA LEU A 70 2.17 -16.86 -18.13
C LEU A 70 3.61 -17.36 -17.95
N MET A 71 4.26 -17.00 -16.83
CA MET A 71 5.62 -17.45 -16.56
C MET A 71 5.70 -18.96 -16.27
N LEU A 72 4.63 -19.58 -15.78
CA LEU A 72 4.52 -21.03 -15.67
C LEU A 72 4.56 -21.69 -17.04
N LEU A 73 3.73 -21.23 -17.98
CA LEU A 73 3.73 -21.76 -19.37
C LEU A 73 5.11 -21.61 -20.03
N VAL A 74 5.73 -20.42 -19.94
CA VAL A 74 7.08 -20.19 -20.48
C VAL A 74 8.12 -21.09 -19.79
N GLY A 75 8.03 -21.25 -18.46
CA GLY A 75 8.92 -22.09 -17.69
C GLY A 75 8.84 -23.58 -18.05
N LEU A 76 7.64 -24.06 -18.41
CA LEU A 76 7.41 -25.42 -18.89
C LEU A 76 7.84 -25.60 -20.34
N MET A 77 7.64 -24.60 -21.20
CA MET A 77 8.03 -24.59 -22.60
C MET A 77 9.53 -24.84 -22.76
N VAL A 78 10.38 -24.14 -22.00
CA VAL A 78 11.84 -24.26 -22.11
C VAL A 78 12.42 -25.58 -21.59
N GLN A 79 11.60 -26.42 -20.96
CA GLN A 79 11.98 -27.78 -20.54
C GLN A 79 12.01 -28.75 -21.73
N SER A 80 11.34 -28.42 -22.86
CA SER A 80 11.29 -29.26 -24.04
C SER A 80 12.69 -29.48 -24.60
N ASN A 81 12.89 -30.70 -25.15
CA ASN A 81 14.07 -31.06 -25.93
C ASN A 81 13.82 -30.95 -27.45
N SER A 82 12.63 -30.47 -27.83
CA SER A 82 12.20 -30.41 -29.23
C SER A 82 12.13 -28.96 -29.72
N ASP A 83 12.75 -28.69 -30.86
CA ASP A 83 12.65 -27.40 -31.55
C ASP A 83 11.29 -27.15 -32.20
N ARG A 84 10.40 -28.14 -32.22
CA ARG A 84 9.04 -28.00 -32.77
C ARG A 84 8.19 -26.98 -32.05
N ILE A 85 8.47 -26.71 -30.77
CA ILE A 85 7.81 -25.64 -30.01
C ILE A 85 7.94 -24.26 -30.67
N TYR A 86 8.93 -24.09 -31.58
CA TYR A 86 9.20 -22.85 -32.32
C TYR A 86 8.67 -22.91 -33.77
N SER A 87 8.04 -24.00 -34.18
CA SER A 87 7.50 -24.15 -35.55
C SER A 87 6.18 -23.40 -35.68
N VAL A 88 5.96 -22.79 -36.85
CA VAL A 88 4.67 -22.19 -37.18
C VAL A 88 3.67 -23.27 -37.55
N VAL A 89 2.61 -23.42 -36.79
CA VAL A 89 1.49 -24.33 -37.07
C VAL A 89 0.41 -23.57 -37.83
N GLN A 90 -0.10 -24.15 -38.94
CA GLN A 90 -1.10 -23.51 -39.81
C GLN A 90 -2.55 -23.90 -39.46
N GLU A 91 -2.75 -24.90 -38.60
CA GLU A 91 -4.07 -25.38 -38.21
C GLU A 91 -4.64 -24.50 -37.06
N GLU A 92 -5.97 -24.38 -37.01
CA GLU A 92 -6.65 -23.77 -35.88
C GLU A 92 -6.26 -24.50 -34.59
N SER A 93 -5.73 -23.75 -33.63
CA SER A 93 -5.18 -24.29 -32.39
C SER A 93 -6.19 -24.13 -31.26
N GLU A 94 -6.41 -25.20 -30.52
CA GLU A 94 -7.18 -25.19 -29.27
C GLU A 94 -6.31 -24.80 -28.06
N PHE A 95 -5.05 -24.39 -28.27
CA PHE A 95 -4.07 -24.11 -27.21
C PHE A 95 -4.60 -23.11 -26.17
N ALA A 96 -5.12 -21.96 -26.61
CA ALA A 96 -5.62 -20.92 -25.71
C ALA A 96 -6.78 -21.43 -24.83
N ALA A 97 -7.74 -22.12 -25.42
CA ALA A 97 -8.89 -22.69 -24.71
C ALA A 97 -8.46 -23.74 -23.67
N LEU A 98 -7.49 -24.61 -24.07
CA LEU A 98 -6.94 -25.63 -23.15
C LEU A 98 -6.10 -25.00 -22.05
N ALA A 99 -5.29 -23.97 -22.34
CA ALA A 99 -4.52 -23.22 -21.36
C ALA A 99 -5.46 -22.58 -20.31
N ASP A 100 -6.47 -21.84 -20.77
CA ASP A 100 -7.46 -21.20 -19.89
C ASP A 100 -8.18 -22.22 -19.01
N LYS A 101 -8.56 -23.36 -19.56
CA LYS A 101 -9.20 -24.44 -18.81
C LYS A 101 -8.29 -25.01 -17.73
N LEU A 102 -7.05 -25.38 -18.09
CA LEU A 102 -6.12 -26.02 -17.16
C LEU A 102 -5.63 -25.05 -16.08
N LEU A 103 -5.40 -23.77 -16.40
CA LEU A 103 -5.02 -22.76 -15.45
C LEU A 103 -6.16 -22.43 -14.47
N ARG A 104 -7.41 -22.41 -14.96
CA ARG A 104 -8.59 -22.29 -14.07
C ARG A 104 -8.71 -23.49 -13.14
N GLU A 105 -8.53 -24.73 -13.65
CA GLU A 105 -8.50 -25.92 -12.79
C GLU A 105 -7.39 -25.85 -11.73
N LEU A 106 -6.21 -25.31 -12.09
CA LEU A 106 -5.11 -25.10 -11.14
C LEU A 106 -5.50 -24.08 -10.07
N HIS A 107 -6.09 -22.95 -10.46
CA HIS A 107 -6.56 -21.92 -9.54
C HIS A 107 -7.64 -22.47 -8.59
N ASP A 108 -8.63 -23.14 -9.13
CA ASP A 108 -9.70 -23.79 -8.34
C ASP A 108 -9.11 -24.81 -7.36
N ARG A 109 -8.08 -25.56 -7.76
CA ARG A 109 -7.43 -26.54 -6.89
C ARG A 109 -6.66 -25.89 -5.76
N ILE A 110 -5.92 -24.82 -6.04
CA ILE A 110 -5.20 -24.04 -5.02
C ILE A 110 -6.21 -23.43 -4.03
N ASN A 111 -7.30 -22.82 -4.52
CA ASN A 111 -8.34 -22.20 -3.70
C ASN A 111 -9.18 -23.21 -2.92
N PHE A 112 -9.39 -24.40 -3.44
CA PHE A 112 -10.16 -25.44 -2.75
C PHE A 112 -9.56 -25.77 -1.37
N GLU A 113 -8.26 -25.74 -1.23
CA GLU A 113 -7.58 -25.93 0.04
C GLU A 113 -7.67 -24.70 0.97
N ALA A 114 -7.85 -23.49 0.38
CA ALA A 114 -8.01 -22.24 1.13
C ALA A 114 -9.46 -22.00 1.61
N PHE A 115 -10.46 -22.59 0.95
CA PHE A 115 -11.88 -22.33 1.19
C PHE A 115 -12.35 -22.52 2.65
N PRO A 116 -11.91 -23.56 3.39
CA PRO A 116 -12.27 -23.72 4.80
C PRO A 116 -11.80 -22.54 5.68
N ALA A 117 -10.69 -21.93 5.33
CA ALA A 117 -10.15 -20.79 6.04
C ALA A 117 -10.93 -19.49 5.79
N PHE A 118 -11.45 -19.29 4.57
CA PHE A 118 -12.31 -18.12 4.26
C PHE A 118 -13.64 -18.19 5.01
N GLY A 119 -14.25 -19.37 5.14
CA GLY A 119 -15.48 -19.55 5.91
C GLY A 119 -15.31 -19.29 7.41
N ALA A 120 -14.13 -19.59 7.96
CA ALA A 120 -13.81 -19.33 9.36
C ALA A 120 -13.55 -17.85 9.66
N THR A 121 -13.06 -17.07 8.68
CA THR A 121 -12.83 -15.61 8.83
C THR A 121 -14.11 -14.80 8.96
N ALA A 122 -15.19 -15.23 8.32
CA ALA A 122 -16.49 -14.54 8.38
C ALA A 122 -17.19 -14.69 9.75
N GLY A 123 -16.74 -15.61 10.60
CA GLY A 123 -17.35 -15.92 11.89
C GLY A 123 -16.55 -15.52 13.13
N ASN A 124 -15.56 -14.63 13.07
CA ASN A 124 -14.67 -14.24 14.18
C ASN A 124 -13.95 -15.42 14.88
N GLN A 125 -13.97 -16.61 14.32
CA GLN A 125 -13.21 -17.77 14.80
C GLN A 125 -12.30 -18.26 13.69
N LEU A 126 -11.16 -17.58 13.48
CA LEU A 126 -10.00 -18.19 12.82
C LEU A 126 -9.40 -19.20 13.79
N GLY A 127 -10.15 -20.26 14.01
CA GLY A 127 -9.64 -21.45 14.68
C GLY A 127 -8.92 -22.29 13.64
N GLU A 128 -7.65 -22.36 13.80
CA GLU A 128 -6.68 -23.34 13.36
C GLU A 128 -5.61 -22.78 12.43
N ALA A 129 -4.44 -22.71 13.01
CA ALA A 129 -3.17 -22.38 12.36
C ALA A 129 -2.88 -23.21 11.09
N ASP A 130 -3.61 -24.28 10.84
CA ASP A 130 -3.43 -25.18 9.69
C ASP A 130 -4.05 -24.67 8.39
N ALA A 131 -5.02 -23.75 8.48
CA ALA A 131 -5.65 -23.14 7.29
C ALA A 131 -4.82 -22.03 6.62
N ILE A 132 -3.75 -21.56 7.28
CA ILE A 132 -2.93 -20.43 6.81
C ILE A 132 -2.04 -20.84 5.63
N GLY A 133 -1.53 -22.08 5.64
CA GLY A 133 -0.71 -22.58 4.52
C GLY A 133 -1.42 -22.48 3.17
N PRO A 134 -2.63 -23.02 3.04
CA PRO A 134 -3.42 -22.89 1.81
C PRO A 134 -3.73 -21.46 1.39
N LEU A 135 -4.14 -20.58 2.31
CA LEU A 135 -4.38 -19.16 2.02
C LEU A 135 -3.12 -18.44 1.51
N ALA A 136 -1.97 -18.76 2.09
CA ALA A 136 -0.71 -18.19 1.65
C ALA A 136 -0.28 -18.68 0.27
N ARG A 137 -0.58 -19.93 -0.10
CA ARG A 137 -0.28 -20.46 -1.44
C ARG A 137 -1.03 -19.70 -2.52
N GLU A 138 -2.31 -19.42 -2.31
CA GLU A 138 -3.08 -18.58 -3.21
C GLU A 138 -2.43 -17.18 -3.33
N ALA A 139 -2.17 -16.51 -2.21
CA ALA A 139 -1.53 -15.20 -2.21
C ALA A 139 -0.10 -15.19 -2.80
N ILE A 140 0.66 -16.28 -2.68
CA ILE A 140 2.00 -16.42 -3.29
C ILE A 140 1.91 -16.53 -4.80
N PHE A 141 0.92 -17.24 -5.33
CA PHE A 141 0.81 -17.49 -6.75
C PHE A 141 -0.01 -16.38 -7.47
N TYR A 142 -1.12 -15.94 -6.88
CA TYR A 142 -2.05 -14.98 -7.48
C TYR A 142 -2.05 -13.60 -6.80
N GLY A 143 -1.19 -13.38 -5.81
CA GLY A 143 -1.09 -12.09 -5.14
C GLY A 143 -0.83 -10.93 -6.09
N ALA A 144 -1.41 -9.77 -5.77
CA ALA A 144 -1.26 -8.55 -6.55
C ALA A 144 0.21 -8.12 -6.65
N GLU A 145 0.54 -7.51 -7.78
CA GLU A 145 1.84 -6.86 -7.98
C GLU A 145 1.89 -5.56 -7.18
N ASN A 146 2.99 -5.39 -6.46
CA ASN A 146 3.08 -4.28 -5.51
C ASN A 146 4.02 -3.15 -5.98
N PHE A 147 4.73 -3.34 -7.12
CA PHE A 147 5.59 -2.31 -7.69
C PHE A 147 5.20 -1.98 -9.11
N TYR A 148 5.14 -0.70 -9.43
CA TYR A 148 5.04 -0.21 -10.80
C TYR A 148 6.41 -0.16 -11.46
N VAL A 149 6.49 -0.14 -12.79
CA VAL A 149 7.76 -0.22 -13.56
C VAL A 149 8.71 0.92 -13.18
N HIS A 150 8.22 2.15 -13.03
CA HIS A 150 9.04 3.27 -12.62
C HIS A 150 9.58 3.12 -11.18
N GLN A 151 8.80 2.48 -10.29
CA GLN A 151 9.24 2.15 -8.92
C GLN A 151 10.31 1.06 -8.96
N LEU A 152 10.12 -0.01 -9.74
CA LEU A 152 11.12 -1.06 -9.95
C LEU A 152 12.44 -0.47 -10.44
N THR A 153 12.40 0.41 -11.43
CA THR A 153 13.60 1.10 -11.96
C THR A 153 14.31 1.94 -10.90
N ARG A 154 13.55 2.74 -10.15
CA ARG A 154 14.08 3.62 -9.11
C ARG A 154 14.63 2.82 -7.94
N PHE A 155 13.87 1.87 -7.41
CA PHE A 155 14.26 1.10 -6.24
C PHE A 155 15.41 0.14 -6.55
N THR A 156 15.46 -0.46 -7.73
CA THR A 156 16.63 -1.28 -8.17
C THR A 156 17.90 -0.46 -8.11
N ARG A 157 17.88 0.77 -8.63
CA ARG A 157 19.05 1.67 -8.60
C ARG A 157 19.51 1.99 -7.19
N LEU A 158 18.55 2.27 -6.28
CA LEU A 158 18.86 2.61 -4.89
C LEU A 158 19.31 1.37 -4.10
N ARG A 159 18.66 0.24 -4.30
CA ARG A 159 18.90 -1.02 -3.58
C ARG A 159 20.32 -1.54 -3.78
N TYR A 160 20.81 -1.50 -5.01
CA TYR A 160 22.10 -2.07 -5.37
C TYR A 160 23.23 -1.03 -5.55
N ARG A 161 22.99 0.19 -5.10
CA ARG A 161 23.99 1.26 -5.20
C ARG A 161 25.28 0.89 -4.47
N ASP A 162 25.16 0.37 -3.28
CA ASP A 162 26.30 0.05 -2.41
C ASP A 162 26.89 -1.34 -2.72
N ASP A 163 26.24 -2.13 -3.59
CA ASP A 163 26.72 -3.41 -4.12
C ASP A 163 27.42 -3.28 -5.49
N ALA A 164 27.63 -2.06 -5.99
CA ALA A 164 28.14 -1.79 -7.35
C ALA A 164 29.49 -2.47 -7.65
N ILE A 165 30.39 -2.54 -6.67
CA ILE A 165 31.72 -3.18 -6.82
C ILE A 165 31.55 -4.69 -6.98
N TRP A 166 30.73 -5.33 -6.13
CA TRP A 166 30.47 -6.76 -6.24
C TRP A 166 29.82 -7.12 -7.58
N LEU A 167 28.82 -6.34 -8.01
CA LEU A 167 28.15 -6.53 -9.30
C LEU A 167 29.12 -6.40 -10.47
N LEU A 168 30.01 -5.41 -10.45
CA LEU A 168 31.01 -5.24 -11.50
C LEU A 168 31.96 -6.44 -11.58
N GLN A 169 32.40 -6.98 -10.44
CA GLN A 169 33.34 -8.11 -10.37
C GLN A 169 32.69 -9.45 -10.73
N ASN A 170 31.40 -9.68 -10.33
CA ASN A 170 30.75 -11.00 -10.43
C ASN A 170 29.65 -11.08 -11.51
N ALA A 171 29.14 -9.93 -11.96
CA ALA A 171 28.16 -9.86 -13.05
C ALA A 171 28.68 -9.11 -14.28
N GLY A 172 29.93 -8.62 -14.26
CA GLY A 172 30.56 -7.90 -15.36
C GLY A 172 30.01 -6.48 -15.61
N MET A 173 29.06 -6.01 -14.80
CA MET A 173 28.49 -4.67 -14.93
C MET A 173 27.84 -4.22 -13.61
N SER A 174 27.80 -2.90 -13.39
CA SER A 174 27.03 -2.31 -12.30
C SER A 174 25.53 -2.24 -12.63
N ILE A 175 24.71 -1.83 -11.65
CA ILE A 175 23.24 -1.84 -11.80
C ILE A 175 22.71 -0.89 -12.89
N ARG A 176 23.38 0.25 -13.13
CA ARG A 176 22.92 1.23 -14.13
C ARG A 176 22.90 0.66 -15.55
N PRO A 177 23.98 0.05 -16.09
CA PRO A 177 23.92 -0.62 -17.40
C PRO A 177 22.87 -1.73 -17.47
N ILE A 178 22.61 -2.45 -16.38
CA ILE A 178 21.54 -3.47 -16.33
C ILE A 178 20.18 -2.82 -16.61
N ILE A 179 19.88 -1.74 -15.92
CA ILE A 179 18.64 -0.97 -16.11
C ILE A 179 18.59 -0.39 -17.53
N ASP A 180 19.66 0.22 -18.01
CA ASP A 180 19.71 0.84 -19.34
C ASP A 180 19.45 -0.19 -20.47
N ILE A 181 19.98 -1.41 -20.35
CA ILE A 181 19.75 -2.50 -21.31
C ILE A 181 18.29 -2.99 -21.25
N ALA A 182 17.77 -3.24 -20.05
CA ALA A 182 16.39 -3.72 -19.89
C ALA A 182 15.37 -2.66 -20.38
N THR A 183 15.60 -1.39 -20.08
CA THR A 183 14.79 -0.29 -20.60
C THR A 183 14.82 -0.24 -22.13
N PHE A 184 16.01 -0.39 -22.74
CA PHE A 184 16.11 -0.43 -24.19
C PHE A 184 15.34 -1.62 -24.81
N ILE A 185 15.39 -2.80 -24.18
CA ILE A 185 14.63 -3.98 -24.60
C ILE A 185 13.12 -3.66 -24.52
N MET A 186 12.67 -3.13 -23.38
CA MET A 186 11.27 -2.76 -23.16
C MET A 186 10.77 -1.75 -24.20
N ASP A 187 11.53 -0.66 -24.42
CA ASP A 187 11.17 0.38 -25.39
C ASP A 187 11.06 -0.18 -26.81
N ARG A 188 11.99 -1.08 -27.17
CA ARG A 188 11.99 -1.71 -28.50
C ARG A 188 10.74 -2.58 -28.70
N ILE A 189 10.42 -3.42 -27.71
CA ILE A 189 9.25 -4.31 -27.76
C ILE A 189 7.97 -3.48 -27.74
N ASN A 190 7.85 -2.47 -26.88
CA ASN A 190 6.70 -1.56 -26.86
C ASN A 190 6.48 -0.87 -28.21
N SER A 191 7.55 -0.43 -28.86
CA SER A 191 7.45 0.15 -30.21
C SER A 191 6.93 -0.84 -31.25
N GLN A 192 7.40 -2.09 -31.19
CA GLN A 192 6.95 -3.16 -32.10
C GLN A 192 5.47 -3.54 -31.85
N MET A 193 5.08 -3.68 -30.58
CA MET A 193 3.69 -3.98 -30.19
C MET A 193 2.74 -2.84 -30.60
N SER A 194 3.17 -1.60 -30.41
CA SER A 194 2.40 -0.41 -30.82
C SER A 194 2.19 -0.34 -32.33
N ALA A 195 3.19 -0.76 -33.12
CA ALA A 195 3.06 -0.86 -34.58
C ALA A 195 1.98 -1.90 -34.97
N ILE A 196 1.97 -3.09 -34.35
CA ILE A 196 0.91 -4.08 -34.56
C ILE A 196 -0.46 -3.52 -34.18
N GLY A 197 -0.59 -2.87 -33.02
CA GLY A 197 -1.85 -2.25 -32.59
C GLY A 197 -2.36 -1.21 -33.60
N HIS A 198 -1.45 -0.37 -34.13
CA HIS A 198 -1.77 0.61 -35.16
C HIS A 198 -2.27 -0.04 -36.44
N TYR A 199 -1.58 -1.06 -36.97
CA TYR A 199 -2.02 -1.75 -38.19
C TYR A 199 -3.30 -2.56 -37.98
N ARG A 200 -3.52 -3.16 -36.81
CA ARG A 200 -4.79 -3.82 -36.44
C ARG A 200 -5.96 -2.84 -36.50
N SER A 201 -5.79 -1.63 -36.01
CA SER A 201 -6.83 -0.58 -36.09
C SER A 201 -7.18 -0.18 -37.53
N GLN A 202 -6.31 -0.50 -38.49
CA GLN A 202 -6.54 -0.30 -39.94
C GLN A 202 -7.10 -1.57 -40.63
N GLY A 203 -7.44 -2.61 -39.86
CA GLY A 203 -8.03 -3.87 -40.39
C GLY A 203 -7.01 -4.90 -40.85
N GLN A 204 -5.72 -4.75 -40.57
CA GLN A 204 -4.72 -5.73 -40.86
C GLN A 204 -4.81 -6.92 -39.89
N VAL A 205 -4.78 -8.15 -40.41
CA VAL A 205 -4.77 -9.38 -39.64
C VAL A 205 -3.32 -9.84 -39.44
N PHE A 206 -3.00 -10.30 -38.24
CA PHE A 206 -1.68 -10.82 -37.85
C PHE A 206 -1.80 -12.27 -37.43
N THR A 207 -0.84 -13.07 -37.84
CA THR A 207 -0.66 -14.44 -37.37
C THR A 207 0.00 -14.48 -35.99
N ASN A 208 -0.08 -15.61 -35.27
CA ASN A 208 0.61 -15.80 -34.01
C ASN A 208 2.15 -15.64 -34.16
N ALA A 209 2.69 -16.00 -35.34
CA ALA A 209 4.11 -15.79 -35.67
C ALA A 209 4.46 -14.28 -35.76
N ASP A 210 3.58 -13.45 -36.34
CA ASP A 210 3.78 -11.99 -36.39
C ASP A 210 3.76 -11.40 -34.98
N LEU A 211 2.85 -11.88 -34.14
CA LEU A 211 2.80 -11.47 -32.72
C LEU A 211 4.10 -11.86 -32.00
N THR A 212 4.59 -13.08 -32.22
CA THR A 212 5.87 -13.52 -31.66
C THR A 212 7.02 -12.65 -32.11
N ASN A 213 7.09 -12.31 -33.42
CA ASN A 213 8.17 -11.46 -33.93
C ASN A 213 8.26 -10.10 -33.26
N SER A 214 7.13 -9.54 -32.79
CA SER A 214 7.12 -8.28 -32.08
C SER A 214 7.67 -8.36 -30.64
N LEU A 215 7.80 -9.57 -30.10
CA LEU A 215 8.38 -9.84 -28.78
C LEU A 215 9.86 -10.25 -28.87
N LEU A 216 10.47 -10.14 -30.08
CA LEU A 216 11.86 -10.47 -30.31
C LEU A 216 12.76 -9.23 -30.34
N ILE A 217 13.99 -9.42 -29.87
CA ILE A 217 15.07 -8.47 -30.02
C ILE A 217 16.35 -9.17 -30.52
N ALA A 218 17.04 -8.60 -31.50
CA ALA A 218 18.29 -9.15 -32.01
C ALA A 218 19.42 -8.94 -30.99
N LYS A 219 20.22 -9.98 -30.73
CA LYS A 219 21.43 -9.88 -29.89
C LYS A 219 22.43 -8.86 -30.46
N GLU A 220 22.48 -8.75 -31.79
CA GLU A 220 23.32 -7.79 -32.48
C GLU A 220 22.95 -6.32 -32.15
N ASP A 221 21.66 -6.01 -32.05
CA ASP A 221 21.21 -4.66 -31.66
C ASP A 221 21.69 -4.29 -30.24
N LEU A 222 21.66 -5.27 -29.33
CA LEU A 222 22.19 -5.07 -27.97
C LEU A 222 23.70 -4.88 -27.99
N ARG A 223 24.44 -5.74 -28.72
CA ARG A 223 25.91 -5.65 -28.83
C ARG A 223 26.35 -4.34 -29.48
N LYS A 224 25.67 -3.92 -30.54
CA LYS A 224 25.94 -2.65 -31.24
C LYS A 224 25.77 -1.44 -30.31
N LYS A 225 24.79 -1.46 -29.43
CA LYS A 225 24.50 -0.34 -28.53
C LYS A 225 25.30 -0.37 -27.24
N PHE A 226 25.52 -1.56 -26.65
CA PHE A 226 26.09 -1.70 -25.30
C PHE A 226 27.45 -2.40 -25.23
N GLY A 227 27.94 -2.92 -26.36
CA GLY A 227 29.23 -3.64 -26.44
C GLY A 227 29.27 -4.87 -25.52
N ALA A 228 30.39 -5.10 -24.86
CA ALA A 228 30.59 -6.23 -23.94
C ALA A 228 29.59 -6.31 -22.77
N LYS A 229 28.92 -5.20 -22.42
CA LYS A 229 27.87 -5.21 -21.39
C LYS A 229 26.63 -5.98 -21.85
N ALA A 230 26.36 -6.04 -23.16
CA ALA A 230 25.29 -6.84 -23.70
C ALA A 230 25.51 -8.33 -23.41
N ASP A 231 26.73 -8.84 -23.62
CA ASP A 231 27.04 -10.26 -23.36
C ASP A 231 26.99 -10.58 -21.87
N ALA A 232 27.45 -9.66 -21.01
CA ALA A 232 27.34 -9.80 -19.56
C ALA A 232 25.87 -9.81 -19.09
N PHE A 233 25.00 -8.99 -19.69
CA PHE A 233 23.56 -8.97 -19.43
C PHE A 233 22.90 -10.28 -19.87
N ILE A 234 23.20 -10.74 -21.09
CA ILE A 234 22.70 -12.01 -21.63
C ILE A 234 23.07 -13.18 -20.72
N ALA A 235 24.31 -13.23 -20.23
CA ALA A 235 24.75 -14.28 -19.31
C ALA A 235 23.98 -14.33 -17.97
N LYS A 236 23.30 -13.27 -17.59
CA LYS A 236 22.58 -13.16 -16.29
C LYS A 236 21.06 -13.20 -16.41
N PHE A 237 20.48 -12.74 -17.52
CA PHE A 237 19.04 -12.57 -17.67
C PHE A 237 18.42 -13.44 -18.76
N VAL A 238 19.22 -14.28 -19.42
CA VAL A 238 18.73 -15.11 -20.52
C VAL A 238 18.78 -16.59 -20.14
N THR A 239 17.67 -17.26 -20.36
CA THR A 239 17.48 -18.71 -20.16
C THR A 239 17.62 -19.42 -21.53
N PRO A 240 18.34 -20.55 -21.63
CA PRO A 240 18.37 -21.36 -22.85
C PRO A 240 16.96 -21.82 -23.25
N ALA A 241 16.70 -21.86 -24.57
CA ALA A 241 15.39 -22.18 -25.11
C ALA A 241 14.95 -23.61 -24.87
N THR A 242 15.88 -24.57 -24.78
CA THR A 242 15.60 -25.98 -24.64
C THR A 242 16.38 -26.60 -23.49
N ALA A 243 15.88 -27.75 -23.01
CA ALA A 243 16.50 -28.56 -21.95
C ALA A 243 16.93 -27.77 -20.72
N SER A 244 16.23 -26.67 -20.41
CA SER A 244 16.52 -25.79 -19.29
C SER A 244 15.39 -25.83 -18.24
N ASN A 245 15.60 -25.21 -17.08
CA ASN A 245 14.58 -25.10 -16.02
C ASN A 245 14.00 -26.45 -15.52
N ILE A 246 14.78 -27.52 -15.61
CA ILE A 246 14.33 -28.92 -15.35
C ILE A 246 13.84 -29.11 -13.89
N GLN A 247 14.31 -28.30 -12.95
CA GLN A 247 13.91 -28.37 -11.55
C GLN A 247 12.54 -27.75 -11.27
N PHE A 248 11.92 -27.13 -12.26
CA PHE A 248 10.57 -26.59 -12.16
C PHE A 248 9.56 -27.71 -12.40
N ASP A 249 9.24 -28.47 -11.35
CA ASP A 249 8.45 -29.70 -11.38
C ASP A 249 7.08 -29.58 -10.71
N SER A 250 6.77 -28.42 -10.11
CA SER A 250 5.48 -28.09 -9.51
C SER A 250 5.19 -26.58 -9.60
N PRO A 251 3.92 -26.13 -9.44
CA PRO A 251 3.55 -24.71 -9.53
C PRO A 251 4.29 -23.81 -8.55
N PHE A 252 4.71 -24.36 -7.41
CA PHE A 252 5.40 -23.61 -6.33
C PHE A 252 6.92 -23.85 -6.31
N ALA A 253 7.43 -24.69 -7.22
CA ALA A 253 8.88 -24.86 -7.37
C ALA A 253 9.54 -23.60 -7.94
N VAL A 254 10.85 -23.53 -7.81
CA VAL A 254 11.62 -22.40 -8.36
C VAL A 254 11.55 -22.41 -9.88
N ASN A 255 10.87 -21.42 -10.43
CA ASN A 255 10.88 -21.19 -11.87
C ASN A 255 12.12 -20.36 -12.25
N GLY A 256 13.15 -20.99 -12.84
CA GLY A 256 14.38 -20.30 -13.27
C GLY A 256 14.13 -19.18 -14.28
N VAL A 257 13.07 -19.31 -15.10
CA VAL A 257 12.66 -18.26 -16.05
C VAL A 257 12.13 -17.02 -15.32
N ALA A 258 11.66 -17.14 -14.09
CA ALA A 258 11.33 -15.98 -13.30
C ALA A 258 12.58 -15.17 -12.84
N ILE A 259 13.75 -15.81 -12.78
CA ILE A 259 15.02 -15.18 -12.39
C ILE A 259 15.75 -14.62 -13.64
N ALA A 260 15.69 -15.35 -14.77
CA ALA A 260 16.28 -14.95 -16.05
C ALA A 260 15.19 -15.02 -17.16
N PRO A 261 14.35 -13.96 -17.27
CA PRO A 261 13.06 -14.06 -17.98
C PRO A 261 13.12 -13.93 -19.50
N ILE A 262 14.29 -13.78 -20.05
CA ILE A 262 14.50 -13.69 -21.50
C ILE A 262 14.89 -15.08 -22.04
N ILE A 263 14.32 -15.51 -23.16
CA ILE A 263 14.60 -16.83 -23.75
C ILE A 263 15.53 -16.67 -24.94
N ASP A 264 16.55 -17.53 -25.02
CA ASP A 264 17.55 -17.55 -26.08
C ASP A 264 17.04 -18.35 -27.30
N LEU A 265 16.76 -17.67 -28.41
CA LEU A 265 16.36 -18.28 -29.66
C LEU A 265 17.49 -18.23 -30.73
N GLY A 266 18.76 -18.29 -30.32
CA GLY A 266 19.90 -18.18 -31.23
C GLY A 266 20.33 -16.72 -31.46
N ASP A 267 20.07 -16.15 -32.64
CA ASP A 267 20.42 -14.77 -32.95
C ASP A 267 19.48 -13.75 -32.31
N VAL A 268 18.33 -14.17 -31.89
CA VAL A 268 17.31 -13.30 -31.25
C VAL A 268 16.96 -13.78 -29.84
N LEU A 269 16.44 -12.85 -29.06
CA LEU A 269 15.97 -13.06 -27.70
C LEU A 269 14.45 -12.82 -27.64
N TYR A 270 13.72 -13.72 -26.99
CA TYR A 270 12.28 -13.62 -26.80
C TYR A 270 11.94 -13.13 -25.38
N VAL A 271 11.05 -12.16 -25.27
CA VAL A 271 10.61 -11.57 -24.01
C VAL A 271 9.09 -11.69 -23.90
N ALA A 272 8.64 -12.72 -23.20
CA ALA A 272 7.20 -12.98 -23.01
C ALA A 272 6.51 -11.91 -22.14
N ASN A 273 7.20 -11.44 -21.10
CA ASN A 273 6.62 -10.49 -20.17
C ASN A 273 7.64 -9.39 -19.78
N GLN A 274 7.34 -8.16 -20.20
CA GLN A 274 8.21 -7.00 -19.96
C GLN A 274 8.21 -6.58 -18.49
N TYR A 275 7.07 -6.69 -17.83
CA TYR A 275 6.97 -6.40 -16.38
C TYR A 275 7.87 -7.37 -15.60
N ARG A 276 7.85 -8.68 -15.93
CA ARG A 276 8.73 -9.66 -15.28
C ARG A 276 10.20 -9.38 -15.54
N LEU A 277 10.56 -8.86 -16.71
CA LEU A 277 11.92 -8.40 -16.97
C LEU A 277 12.33 -7.29 -15.99
N MET A 278 11.51 -6.27 -15.82
CA MET A 278 11.81 -5.17 -14.89
C MET A 278 11.85 -5.62 -13.43
N GLU A 279 10.93 -6.50 -13.04
CA GLU A 279 10.90 -7.11 -11.70
C GLU A 279 12.15 -7.94 -11.42
N SER A 280 12.67 -8.67 -12.44
CA SER A 280 13.91 -9.43 -12.31
C SER A 280 15.14 -8.57 -12.02
N LEU A 281 15.16 -7.31 -12.44
CA LEU A 281 16.24 -6.38 -12.10
C LEU A 281 16.29 -6.10 -10.60
N TYR A 282 15.14 -6.02 -9.95
CA TYR A 282 15.02 -5.81 -8.52
C TYR A 282 15.33 -7.10 -7.71
N GLU A 283 14.96 -8.27 -8.26
CA GLU A 283 15.04 -9.53 -7.54
C GLU A 283 16.33 -10.32 -7.80
N SER A 284 16.74 -10.45 -9.07
CA SER A 284 17.75 -11.43 -9.47
C SER A 284 19.16 -11.18 -8.92
N PRO A 285 19.65 -9.94 -8.80
CA PRO A 285 20.95 -9.69 -8.17
C PRO A 285 21.03 -10.19 -6.72
N PHE A 286 19.91 -10.19 -5.99
CA PHE A 286 19.86 -10.77 -4.64
C PHE A 286 20.19 -12.27 -4.64
N TYR A 287 19.67 -13.03 -5.61
CA TYR A 287 19.96 -14.46 -5.72
C TYR A 287 21.43 -14.69 -6.08
N TRP A 288 21.99 -13.88 -6.98
CA TRP A 288 23.41 -14.01 -7.35
C TRP A 288 24.34 -13.75 -6.16
N MET A 289 24.08 -12.67 -5.41
CA MET A 289 24.83 -12.33 -4.21
C MET A 289 24.65 -13.34 -3.08
N GLY A 290 23.45 -13.95 -2.98
CA GLY A 290 23.14 -15.00 -2.00
C GLY A 290 23.93 -16.30 -2.19
N LEU A 291 24.47 -16.56 -3.39
CA LEU A 291 25.38 -17.68 -3.67
C LEU A 291 26.81 -17.42 -3.15
N ASP A 292 27.18 -16.17 -2.97
CA ASP A 292 28.47 -15.78 -2.40
C ASP A 292 28.36 -15.66 -0.87
N LYS A 293 28.65 -16.77 -0.17
CA LYS A 293 28.54 -16.85 1.29
C LYS A 293 29.37 -15.79 2.03
N ALA A 294 30.48 -15.35 1.43
CA ALA A 294 31.35 -14.32 2.02
C ALA A 294 30.71 -12.93 1.92
N TYR A 295 29.90 -12.69 0.90
CA TYR A 295 29.25 -11.41 0.66
C TYR A 295 27.87 -11.27 1.35
N VAL A 296 27.22 -12.36 1.70
CA VAL A 296 25.86 -12.37 2.33
C VAL A 296 25.73 -11.38 3.50
N PRO A 297 26.67 -11.27 4.46
CA PRO A 297 26.53 -10.28 5.55
C PRO A 297 26.55 -8.84 5.06
N THR A 298 27.39 -8.51 4.06
CA THR A 298 27.46 -7.17 3.45
C THR A 298 26.18 -6.86 2.70
N MET A 299 25.69 -7.79 1.88
CA MET A 299 24.41 -7.67 1.17
C MET A 299 23.26 -7.41 2.15
N ALA A 300 23.19 -8.14 3.27
CA ALA A 300 22.15 -7.97 4.27
C ALA A 300 22.17 -6.56 4.89
N LYS A 301 23.38 -6.06 5.23
CA LYS A 301 23.58 -4.70 5.74
C LYS A 301 23.15 -3.65 4.73
N ASN A 302 23.58 -3.78 3.46
CA ASN A 302 23.24 -2.82 2.40
C ASN A 302 21.73 -2.77 2.14
N ARG A 303 21.04 -3.93 2.21
CA ARG A 303 19.58 -4.01 2.07
C ARG A 303 18.83 -3.33 3.22
N GLY A 304 19.29 -3.49 4.46
CA GLY A 304 18.72 -2.79 5.62
C GLY A 304 18.86 -1.28 5.44
N ALA A 305 20.08 -0.80 5.21
CA ALA A 305 20.34 0.63 4.99
C ALA A 305 19.58 1.23 3.79
N PHE A 306 19.44 0.48 2.70
CA PHE A 306 18.59 0.88 1.57
C PHE A 306 17.15 1.12 2.00
N LEU A 307 16.57 0.17 2.75
CA LEU A 307 15.16 0.23 3.16
C LEU A 307 14.91 1.41 4.11
N GLU A 308 15.68 1.52 5.20
CA GLU A 308 15.56 2.59 6.18
C GLU A 308 15.65 3.96 5.52
N LYS A 309 16.71 4.17 4.73
CA LYS A 309 16.93 5.43 4.03
C LYS A 309 15.85 5.77 3.02
N THR A 310 15.40 4.79 2.22
CA THR A 310 14.35 5.02 1.21
C THR A 310 13.01 5.30 1.87
N THR A 311 12.68 4.60 2.96
CA THR A 311 11.51 4.87 3.79
C THR A 311 11.52 6.30 4.32
N ALA A 312 12.65 6.74 4.89
CA ALA A 312 12.80 8.11 5.37
C ALA A 312 12.69 9.15 4.25
N GLU A 313 13.29 8.89 3.07
CA GLU A 313 13.18 9.78 1.90
C GLU A 313 11.74 9.93 1.41
N ILE A 314 10.97 8.83 1.34
CA ILE A 314 9.55 8.87 0.96
C ILE A 314 8.74 9.66 1.99
N LEU A 315 8.91 9.39 3.28
CA LEU A 315 8.18 10.11 4.33
C LEU A 315 8.57 11.60 4.37
N ARG A 316 9.82 11.96 4.11
CA ARG A 316 10.26 13.36 3.98
C ARG A 316 9.60 14.10 2.82
N SER A 317 9.23 13.39 1.76
CA SER A 317 8.53 14.02 0.62
C SER A 317 7.12 14.50 1.01
N VAL A 318 6.52 13.90 2.05
CA VAL A 318 5.20 14.28 2.57
C VAL A 318 5.33 15.22 3.76
N PHE A 319 6.09 14.83 4.79
CA PHE A 319 6.12 15.54 6.07
C PHE A 319 7.18 16.67 6.14
N GLY A 320 8.09 16.71 5.19
CA GLY A 320 9.24 17.61 5.26
C GLY A 320 10.39 17.03 6.09
N LYS A 321 11.60 17.56 5.86
CA LYS A 321 12.84 17.05 6.46
C LYS A 321 12.93 17.24 7.98
N ASP A 322 12.26 18.25 8.49
CA ASP A 322 12.35 18.63 9.91
C ASP A 322 11.45 17.78 10.81
N HIS A 323 10.60 16.95 10.22
CA HIS A 323 9.65 16.09 10.88
C HIS A 323 9.98 14.58 10.78
N VAL A 324 11.07 14.20 10.08
CA VAL A 324 11.44 12.81 9.86
C VAL A 324 12.86 12.54 10.30
N PHE A 325 13.02 11.67 11.29
CA PHE A 325 14.27 11.33 11.95
C PHE A 325 14.61 9.87 11.68
N GLU A 326 15.88 9.59 11.44
CA GLU A 326 16.39 8.22 11.22
C GLU A 326 17.19 7.74 12.44
N ASN A 327 17.15 6.42 12.71
CA ASN A 327 17.92 5.74 13.75
C ASN A 327 17.82 6.46 15.11
N VAL A 328 16.60 6.60 15.59
CA VAL A 328 16.30 7.26 16.86
C VAL A 328 16.46 6.28 18.00
N ILE A 329 17.34 6.60 18.95
CA ILE A 329 17.58 5.80 20.14
C ILE A 329 16.64 6.26 21.25
N ILE A 330 16.01 5.31 21.94
CA ILE A 330 15.19 5.59 23.11
C ILE A 330 16.04 5.34 24.35
N ASP A 331 16.20 6.41 25.16
CA ASP A 331 16.92 6.36 26.43
C ASP A 331 15.89 6.40 27.57
N ASN A 332 15.88 5.34 28.37
CA ASN A 332 15.05 5.23 29.58
C ASN A 332 15.80 5.54 30.87
N GLY A 333 16.99 6.16 30.77
CA GLY A 333 17.85 6.51 31.90
C GLY A 333 18.64 5.33 32.48
N THR A 334 18.62 4.16 31.81
CA THR A 334 19.49 3.02 32.16
C THR A 334 20.77 3.03 31.33
N LYS A 335 21.77 2.19 31.70
CA LYS A 335 23.05 2.15 30.96
C LYS A 335 22.97 1.55 29.55
N ASN A 336 21.83 0.91 29.22
CA ASN A 336 21.60 0.31 27.91
C ASN A 336 20.46 1.06 27.20
N ASP A 337 20.56 1.21 25.88
CA ASP A 337 19.49 1.73 25.07
C ASP A 337 18.22 0.90 25.26
N ALA A 338 17.08 1.56 25.48
CA ALA A 338 15.81 0.86 25.74
C ALA A 338 15.13 0.40 24.45
N GLY A 339 15.45 1.03 23.31
CA GLY A 339 14.92 0.68 21.99
C GLY A 339 15.50 1.58 20.91
N GLU A 340 15.29 1.14 19.65
CA GLU A 340 15.67 1.87 18.44
C GLU A 340 14.46 1.98 17.51
N ILE A 341 14.27 3.15 16.92
CA ILE A 341 13.27 3.42 15.89
C ILE A 341 14.00 3.71 14.60
N ASP A 342 13.79 2.88 13.57
CA ASP A 342 14.46 3.01 12.28
C ASP A 342 14.11 4.35 11.62
N VAL A 343 12.80 4.71 11.59
CA VAL A 343 12.34 6.03 11.13
C VAL A 343 11.22 6.53 12.04
N LEU A 344 11.41 7.72 12.61
CA LEU A 344 10.42 8.42 13.43
C LEU A 344 9.85 9.60 12.65
N VAL A 345 8.51 9.71 12.58
CA VAL A 345 7.84 10.92 12.09
C VAL A 345 7.13 11.62 13.22
N LEU A 346 7.40 12.93 13.36
CA LEU A 346 6.71 13.81 14.31
C LEU A 346 5.98 14.91 13.56
N TYR A 347 4.65 14.91 13.63
CA TYR A 347 3.84 15.94 13.00
C TYR A 347 2.68 16.35 13.93
N GLY A 348 2.88 17.43 14.66
CA GLY A 348 1.98 17.82 15.75
C GLY A 348 1.95 16.76 16.85
N GLU A 349 0.77 16.21 17.13
CA GLU A 349 0.59 15.12 18.09
C GLU A 349 0.80 13.73 17.49
N PHE A 350 0.87 13.63 16.17
CA PHE A 350 1.05 12.35 15.48
C PHE A 350 2.50 11.88 15.53
N VAL A 351 2.69 10.66 15.98
CA VAL A 351 4.00 10.02 16.11
C VAL A 351 3.95 8.67 15.39
N LEU A 352 4.60 8.60 14.23
CA LEU A 352 4.74 7.36 13.49
C LEU A 352 6.06 6.69 13.90
N ILE A 353 5.95 5.50 14.47
CA ILE A 353 7.09 4.67 14.88
C ILE A 353 7.25 3.59 13.82
N VAL A 354 8.18 3.80 12.91
CA VAL A 354 8.38 2.95 11.74
C VAL A 354 9.54 2.01 11.97
N GLN A 355 9.28 0.71 11.82
CA GLN A 355 10.28 -0.34 11.79
C GLN A 355 10.41 -0.89 10.36
N ALA A 356 11.62 -0.93 9.84
CA ALA A 356 11.94 -1.27 8.47
C ALA A 356 12.58 -2.68 8.40
N LYS A 357 11.96 -3.64 7.68
CA LYS A 357 12.44 -5.03 7.65
C LYS A 357 12.65 -5.56 6.24
N SER A 358 13.88 -5.96 5.94
CA SER A 358 14.26 -6.48 4.63
C SER A 358 14.19 -8.01 4.52
N LYS A 359 13.43 -8.68 5.40
CA LYS A 359 13.25 -10.14 5.36
C LYS A 359 12.29 -10.52 4.23
N ARG A 360 12.69 -11.52 3.43
CA ARG A 360 11.85 -12.11 2.36
C ARG A 360 11.24 -13.42 2.80
N VAL A 361 10.13 -13.80 2.14
CA VAL A 361 9.55 -15.13 2.25
C VAL A 361 10.52 -16.16 1.68
N THR A 362 10.85 -17.20 2.45
CA THR A 362 11.77 -18.25 2.05
C THR A 362 11.17 -19.16 0.99
N MET A 363 12.03 -19.86 0.24
CA MET A 363 11.58 -20.81 -0.80
C MET A 363 10.72 -21.93 -0.19
N LYS A 364 11.02 -22.35 1.02
CA LYS A 364 10.25 -23.38 1.73
C LYS A 364 8.83 -22.89 2.05
N ALA A 365 8.70 -21.67 2.52
CA ALA A 365 7.40 -21.05 2.76
C ALA A 365 6.62 -20.83 1.44
N ARG A 366 7.31 -20.43 0.36
CA ARG A 366 6.70 -20.30 -0.98
C ARG A 366 6.18 -21.64 -1.51
N ALA A 367 6.83 -22.74 -1.18
CA ALA A 367 6.37 -24.09 -1.52
C ALA A 367 5.18 -24.58 -0.67
N GLY A 368 4.66 -23.76 0.25
CA GLY A 368 3.48 -24.05 1.07
C GLY A 368 3.78 -24.65 2.45
N ASP A 369 5.06 -24.64 2.90
CA ASP A 369 5.40 -25.08 4.25
C ASP A 369 4.89 -24.06 5.28
N THR A 370 3.91 -24.47 6.07
CA THR A 370 3.21 -23.60 7.03
C THR A 370 4.14 -23.13 8.17
N ASP A 371 5.04 -23.97 8.64
CA ASP A 371 5.96 -23.59 9.72
C ASP A 371 7.00 -22.58 9.24
N ALA A 372 7.52 -22.78 8.03
CA ALA A 372 8.42 -21.82 7.41
C ALA A 372 7.70 -20.47 7.16
N LEU A 373 6.45 -20.51 6.73
CA LEU A 373 5.64 -19.29 6.55
C LEU A 373 5.41 -18.55 7.87
N LYS A 374 5.04 -19.26 8.95
CA LYS A 374 4.88 -18.68 10.28
C LYS A 374 6.19 -18.06 10.78
N ALA A 375 7.33 -18.75 10.57
CA ALA A 375 8.64 -18.23 10.94
C ALA A 375 9.04 -17.00 10.11
N ASP A 376 8.69 -16.97 8.81
CA ASP A 376 8.93 -15.82 7.94
C ASP A 376 8.03 -14.66 8.32
N PHE A 377 6.74 -14.89 8.58
CA PHE A 377 5.80 -13.87 9.07
C PHE A 377 6.27 -13.29 10.41
N LYS A 378 6.68 -14.16 11.34
CA LYS A 378 7.21 -13.71 12.63
C LYS A 378 8.38 -12.74 12.43
N GLY A 379 9.38 -13.12 11.64
CA GLY A 379 10.59 -12.30 11.47
C GLY A 379 10.40 -11.08 10.54
N ALA A 380 9.40 -11.10 9.64
CA ALA A 380 9.13 -9.99 8.73
C ALA A 380 8.15 -8.97 9.30
N ILE A 381 7.14 -9.41 10.05
CA ILE A 381 6.00 -8.58 10.46
C ILE A 381 5.83 -8.55 11.98
N GLN A 382 5.71 -9.73 12.65
CA GLN A 382 5.43 -9.78 14.08
C GLN A 382 6.53 -9.15 14.94
N ASP A 383 7.79 -9.53 14.71
CA ASP A 383 8.91 -9.01 15.52
C ASP A 383 9.10 -7.48 15.30
N PRO A 384 9.10 -6.93 14.06
CA PRO A 384 9.12 -5.48 13.86
C PRO A 384 7.92 -4.76 14.47
N TYR A 385 6.72 -5.31 14.38
CA TYR A 385 5.55 -4.71 15.02
C TYR A 385 5.72 -4.66 16.54
N GLN A 386 6.17 -5.75 17.15
CA GLN A 386 6.41 -5.81 18.59
C GLN A 386 7.51 -4.81 19.03
N GLN A 387 8.53 -4.64 18.20
CA GLN A 387 9.57 -3.63 18.42
C GLN A 387 8.98 -2.21 18.35
N ALA A 388 8.17 -1.91 17.33
CA ALA A 388 7.49 -0.62 17.21
C ALA A 388 6.56 -0.36 18.38
N LEU A 389 5.79 -1.37 18.83
CA LEU A 389 4.90 -1.27 19.99
C LEU A 389 5.66 -1.03 21.29
N SER A 390 6.79 -1.72 21.48
CA SER A 390 7.65 -1.51 22.66
C SER A 390 8.21 -0.09 22.70
N CYS A 391 8.65 0.43 21.54
CA CYS A 391 9.08 1.83 21.40
C CYS A 391 7.93 2.80 21.69
N ALA A 392 6.71 2.51 21.18
CA ALA A 392 5.53 3.33 21.46
C ALA A 392 5.22 3.43 22.96
N ASN A 393 5.31 2.31 23.68
CA ASN A 393 5.08 2.27 25.13
C ASN A 393 6.15 3.04 25.89
N LEU A 394 7.41 2.97 25.48
CA LEU A 394 8.48 3.78 26.08
C LEU A 394 8.24 5.27 25.85
N VAL A 395 7.86 5.67 24.65
CA VAL A 395 7.50 7.07 24.33
C VAL A 395 6.30 7.52 25.18
N LYS A 396 5.25 6.69 25.29
CA LYS A 396 4.07 6.97 26.13
C LYS A 396 4.43 7.15 27.61
N SER A 397 5.43 6.40 28.11
CA SER A 397 5.93 6.52 29.48
C SER A 397 6.89 7.70 29.72
N GLY A 398 7.18 8.49 28.69
CA GLY A 398 8.02 9.70 28.79
C GLY A 398 9.52 9.44 28.64
N ALA A 399 9.94 8.29 28.07
CA ALA A 399 11.34 8.05 27.77
C ALA A 399 11.87 9.07 26.73
N SER A 400 13.15 9.45 26.86
CA SER A 400 13.78 10.41 25.97
C SER A 400 14.12 9.78 24.63
N CYS A 401 13.79 10.46 23.54
CA CYS A 401 14.21 10.08 22.17
C CYS A 401 15.42 10.89 21.75
N LEU A 402 16.47 10.24 21.29
CA LEU A 402 17.73 10.86 20.88
C LEU A 402 17.93 10.64 19.38
N GLY A 403 18.15 11.72 18.64
CA GLY A 403 18.53 11.63 17.22
C GLY A 403 19.95 11.11 17.04
N GLN A 404 20.36 10.82 15.78
CA GLN A 404 21.70 10.33 15.43
C GLN A 404 22.86 11.18 15.97
N ASN A 405 22.64 12.46 16.20
CA ASN A 405 23.63 13.37 16.77
C ASN A 405 23.61 13.41 18.31
N GLY A 406 22.87 12.50 18.97
CA GLY A 406 22.70 12.47 20.42
C GLY A 406 21.84 13.62 20.98
N ARG A 407 21.23 14.44 20.14
CA ARG A 407 20.34 15.51 20.60
C ARG A 407 18.96 14.99 20.93
N PRO A 408 18.37 15.43 22.05
CA PRO A 408 16.98 15.10 22.37
C PRO A 408 16.02 15.59 21.29
N ILE A 409 15.04 14.74 20.97
CA ILE A 409 13.91 15.06 20.12
C ILE A 409 12.74 15.38 21.04
N GLU A 410 12.16 16.57 20.89
CA GLU A 410 11.03 17.00 21.70
C GLU A 410 9.76 16.24 21.29
N MET A 411 9.27 15.37 22.17
CA MET A 411 8.07 14.58 21.94
C MET A 411 6.81 15.34 22.37
N PRO A 412 5.67 15.18 21.68
CA PRO A 412 4.43 15.80 22.09
C PRO A 412 3.97 15.24 23.45
N ARG A 413 3.36 16.10 24.28
CA ARG A 413 2.91 15.74 25.63
C ARG A 413 1.88 14.61 25.63
N LEU A 414 1.01 14.59 24.63
CA LEU A 414 -0.03 13.56 24.43
C LEU A 414 0.11 12.98 23.01
N PRO A 415 1.03 12.04 22.79
CA PRO A 415 1.27 11.51 21.46
C PRO A 415 0.11 10.62 20.97
N ARG A 416 -0.21 10.74 19.67
CA ARG A 416 -1.03 9.78 18.92
C ARG A 416 -0.08 8.82 18.22
N LEU A 417 0.07 7.63 18.76
CA LEU A 417 1.12 6.67 18.39
C LEU A 417 0.64 5.72 17.31
N PHE A 418 1.43 5.57 16.24
CA PHE A 418 1.16 4.66 15.14
C PHE A 418 2.37 3.76 14.89
N PRO A 419 2.32 2.48 15.29
CA PRO A 419 3.33 1.50 14.89
C PRO A 419 3.14 1.18 13.40
N VAL A 420 4.20 1.34 12.63
CA VAL A 420 4.22 1.09 11.18
C VAL A 420 5.35 0.11 10.87
N VAL A 421 5.05 -0.92 10.10
CA VAL A 421 6.04 -1.85 9.57
C VAL A 421 6.21 -1.61 8.08
N VAL A 422 7.45 -1.39 7.63
CA VAL A 422 7.77 -1.22 6.21
C VAL A 422 8.69 -2.34 5.74
N LEU A 423 8.29 -3.01 4.66
CA LEU A 423 9.00 -4.13 4.06
C LEU A 423 9.72 -3.69 2.78
N SER A 424 10.91 -4.23 2.53
CA SER A 424 11.62 -3.98 1.26
C SER A 424 11.00 -4.72 0.08
N ASP A 425 10.41 -5.87 0.36
CA ASP A 425 9.82 -6.77 -0.63
C ASP A 425 8.39 -7.10 -0.17
N PRO A 426 7.42 -7.24 -1.08
CA PRO A 426 6.06 -7.61 -0.73
C PRO A 426 6.02 -8.92 0.06
N PHE A 427 5.22 -8.95 1.12
CA PHE A 427 4.90 -10.20 1.81
C PHE A 427 3.54 -10.68 1.29
N PRO A 428 3.49 -11.84 0.60
CA PRO A 428 2.26 -12.31 -0.02
C PRO A 428 1.10 -12.41 0.98
N GLY A 429 -0.03 -11.79 0.64
CA GLY A 429 -1.22 -11.79 1.49
C GLY A 429 -1.06 -11.07 2.83
N ALA A 430 -0.07 -10.18 2.99
CA ALA A 430 0.20 -9.49 4.25
C ALA A 430 -1.06 -8.84 4.86
N THR A 431 -1.88 -8.18 4.04
CA THR A 431 -3.13 -7.53 4.45
C THR A 431 -4.14 -8.49 5.08
N PHE A 432 -4.15 -9.73 4.61
CA PHE A 432 -5.09 -10.77 5.03
C PHE A 432 -4.51 -11.67 6.12
N ILE A 433 -3.28 -12.17 5.92
CA ILE A 433 -2.60 -13.08 6.84
C ILE A 433 -2.33 -12.40 8.20
N SER A 434 -2.07 -11.10 8.21
CA SER A 434 -1.82 -10.35 9.46
C SER A 434 -3.03 -10.36 10.39
N ARG A 435 -4.25 -10.41 9.87
CA ARG A 435 -5.47 -10.51 10.71
C ARG A 435 -5.53 -11.81 11.49
N THR A 436 -4.93 -12.87 10.94
CA THR A 436 -4.93 -14.21 11.53
C THR A 436 -3.72 -14.48 12.43
N LEU A 437 -2.53 -14.13 11.94
CA LEU A 437 -1.27 -14.50 12.58
C LEU A 437 -0.75 -13.47 13.57
N LEU A 438 -1.17 -12.19 13.45
CA LEU A 438 -0.59 -11.16 14.27
C LEU A 438 -1.09 -11.22 15.70
N THR A 439 -0.18 -11.42 16.64
CA THR A 439 -0.44 -11.23 18.06
C THR A 439 -0.32 -9.73 18.36
N ARG A 440 -1.46 -9.10 18.63
CA ARG A 440 -1.53 -7.66 18.95
C ARG A 440 -1.41 -7.45 20.46
N GLY A 441 -0.71 -6.36 20.83
CA GLY A 441 -0.74 -5.80 22.19
C GLY A 441 -1.65 -4.58 22.23
N GLU A 442 -2.31 -4.34 23.34
CA GLU A 442 -3.04 -3.11 23.72
C GLU A 442 -3.92 -2.46 22.63
N ASN A 443 -4.65 -3.23 21.83
CA ASN A 443 -5.61 -2.77 20.81
C ASN A 443 -5.05 -1.80 19.74
N ILE A 444 -3.74 -1.67 19.59
CA ILE A 444 -3.13 -0.85 18.56
C ILE A 444 -2.90 -1.72 17.33
N ALA A 445 -3.70 -1.53 16.28
CA ALA A 445 -3.50 -2.20 15.01
C ALA A 445 -2.26 -1.63 14.30
N PRO A 446 -1.36 -2.48 13.77
CA PRO A 446 -0.26 -2.00 12.95
C PRO A 446 -0.75 -1.64 11.55
N VAL A 447 0.02 -0.80 10.89
CA VAL A 447 -0.05 -0.63 9.46
C VAL A 447 1.19 -1.27 8.85
N ILE A 448 0.98 -2.14 7.86
CA ILE A 448 2.02 -2.95 7.24
C ILE A 448 2.06 -2.62 5.76
N TRP A 449 3.13 -2.00 5.31
CA TRP A 449 3.34 -1.61 3.92
C TRP A 449 4.65 -2.19 3.38
N ASP A 450 4.75 -2.37 2.09
CA ASP A 450 6.04 -2.43 1.40
C ASP A 450 6.42 -1.07 0.82
N LEU A 451 7.63 -0.97 0.29
CA LEU A 451 8.14 0.29 -0.27
C LEU A 451 7.31 0.80 -1.45
N GLY A 452 6.74 -0.09 -2.28
CA GLY A 452 5.91 0.31 -3.42
C GLY A 452 4.61 0.93 -2.97
N VAL A 453 3.97 0.30 -2.00
CA VAL A 453 2.73 0.80 -1.36
C VAL A 453 2.99 2.14 -0.68
N LEU A 454 4.05 2.26 0.13
CA LEU A 454 4.39 3.51 0.82
C LEU A 454 4.65 4.66 -0.18
N ASP A 455 5.40 4.40 -1.25
CA ASP A 455 5.67 5.40 -2.29
C ASP A 455 4.39 5.82 -3.03
N CYS A 456 3.49 4.86 -3.28
CA CYS A 456 2.19 5.12 -3.88
C CYS A 456 1.31 5.99 -2.97
N ILE A 457 1.20 5.64 -1.69
CA ILE A 457 0.45 6.42 -0.68
C ILE A 457 1.00 7.86 -0.63
N ALA A 458 2.32 8.03 -0.58
CA ALA A 458 2.95 9.35 -0.56
C ALA A 458 2.66 10.19 -1.81
N LYS A 459 2.54 9.56 -2.99
CA LYS A 459 2.17 10.23 -4.23
C LYS A 459 0.68 10.57 -4.31
N MET A 460 -0.17 9.67 -3.82
CA MET A 460 -1.62 9.86 -3.83
C MET A 460 -2.08 10.84 -2.75
N LEU A 461 -1.41 10.86 -1.60
CA LEU A 461 -1.71 11.68 -0.42
C LEU A 461 -0.49 12.54 -0.04
N PRO A 462 -0.12 13.55 -0.87
CA PRO A 462 1.13 14.29 -0.71
C PRO A 462 1.12 15.31 0.44
N LYS A 463 -0.04 15.57 1.07
CA LYS A 463 -0.13 16.46 2.23
C LYS A 463 -0.11 15.66 3.54
N PRO A 464 0.61 16.12 4.58
CA PRO A 464 0.71 15.43 5.86
C PRO A 464 -0.62 15.01 6.45
N VAL A 465 -1.59 15.92 6.51
CA VAL A 465 -2.90 15.67 7.13
C VAL A 465 -3.72 14.61 6.37
N ASP A 466 -3.58 14.55 5.03
CA ASP A 466 -4.30 13.58 4.21
C ASP A 466 -3.75 12.16 4.47
N LEU A 467 -2.40 12.01 4.55
CA LEU A 467 -1.77 10.75 4.89
C LEU A 467 -2.06 10.33 6.34
N LEU A 468 -2.04 11.26 7.29
CA LEU A 468 -2.35 10.99 8.69
C LEU A 468 -3.79 10.53 8.87
N PHE A 469 -4.73 11.12 8.13
CA PHE A 469 -6.13 10.69 8.15
C PHE A 469 -6.28 9.29 7.55
N TYR A 470 -5.61 9.00 6.42
CA TYR A 470 -5.58 7.64 5.87
C TYR A 470 -5.05 6.63 6.88
N LEU A 471 -3.92 6.94 7.52
CA LEU A 471 -3.30 6.09 8.52
C LEU A 471 -4.24 5.78 9.69
N GLN A 472 -4.94 6.80 10.20
CA GLN A 472 -5.94 6.65 11.25
C GLN A 472 -7.10 5.74 10.81
N CYS A 473 -7.69 6.01 9.65
CA CYS A 473 -8.79 5.21 9.10
C CYS A 473 -8.33 3.76 8.84
N ARG A 474 -7.15 3.58 8.26
CA ARG A 474 -6.61 2.25 7.94
C ARG A 474 -6.36 1.39 9.19
N ALA A 475 -5.83 2.00 10.25
CA ALA A 475 -5.68 1.33 11.54
C ALA A 475 -7.04 0.97 12.16
N ALA A 476 -8.02 1.86 12.07
CA ALA A 476 -9.35 1.65 12.64
C ALA A 476 -10.12 0.50 11.98
N VAL A 477 -9.97 0.31 10.66
CA VAL A 477 -10.68 -0.75 9.91
C VAL A 477 -9.94 -2.10 9.89
N PHE A 478 -8.88 -2.28 10.67
CA PHE A 478 -8.08 -3.50 10.65
C PHE A 478 -8.89 -4.78 10.85
N ASP A 479 -9.86 -4.78 11.75
CA ASP A 479 -10.68 -5.95 12.07
C ASP A 479 -11.98 -6.04 11.24
N THR A 480 -12.44 -4.93 10.69
CA THR A 480 -13.77 -4.82 10.09
C THR A 480 -13.76 -4.74 8.56
N MET A 481 -12.57 -4.60 7.96
CA MET A 481 -12.43 -4.52 6.52
C MET A 481 -11.31 -5.43 6.02
N GLY A 482 -11.56 -6.18 4.94
CA GLY A 482 -10.61 -7.09 4.29
C GLY A 482 -10.29 -6.65 2.87
N SER A 483 -9.09 -6.97 2.40
CA SER A 483 -8.67 -6.87 1.00
C SER A 483 -7.44 -7.73 0.74
N ASP A 484 -7.26 -8.15 -0.49
CA ASP A 484 -6.05 -8.83 -0.98
C ASP A 484 -4.90 -7.85 -1.25
N SER A 485 -5.20 -6.55 -1.41
CA SER A 485 -4.22 -5.52 -1.75
C SER A 485 -4.41 -4.24 -0.93
N GLU A 486 -3.31 -3.63 -0.53
CA GLU A 486 -3.31 -2.31 0.12
C GLU A 486 -3.74 -1.20 -0.85
N TYR A 487 -3.59 -1.38 -2.16
CA TYR A 487 -4.08 -0.43 -3.16
C TYR A 487 -5.61 -0.30 -3.17
N ASN A 488 -6.34 -1.37 -2.85
CA ASN A 488 -7.81 -1.32 -2.71
C ASN A 488 -8.20 -0.47 -1.49
N TYR A 489 -7.50 -0.59 -0.37
CA TYR A 489 -7.72 0.30 0.79
C TYR A 489 -7.46 1.76 0.43
N LEU A 490 -6.37 2.04 -0.28
CA LEU A 490 -6.03 3.40 -0.71
C LEU A 490 -7.09 3.97 -1.66
N GLY A 491 -7.49 3.23 -2.68
CA GLY A 491 -8.52 3.64 -3.64
C GLY A 491 -9.88 3.84 -2.98
N TYR A 492 -10.29 2.95 -2.07
CA TYR A 492 -11.51 3.10 -1.29
C TYR A 492 -11.45 4.29 -0.33
N HIS A 493 -10.28 4.57 0.25
CA HIS A 493 -10.09 5.79 1.04
C HIS A 493 -10.28 7.06 0.21
N ILE A 494 -9.69 7.13 -0.97
CA ILE A 494 -9.79 8.28 -1.86
C ILE A 494 -11.26 8.55 -2.24
N SER A 495 -12.06 7.51 -2.43
CA SER A 495 -13.46 7.62 -2.82
C SER A 495 -14.43 7.67 -1.64
N HIS A 496 -14.18 6.98 -0.53
CA HIS A 496 -15.14 6.72 0.56
C HIS A 496 -14.56 6.89 1.98
N LYS A 497 -13.34 7.40 2.16
CA LYS A 497 -12.67 7.59 3.48
C LYS A 497 -12.54 6.30 4.31
N LEU A 498 -12.50 5.13 3.71
CA LEU A 498 -12.60 3.83 4.38
C LEU A 498 -13.84 3.69 5.28
N ALA A 499 -14.94 4.33 4.89
CA ALA A 499 -16.20 4.24 5.63
C ALA A 499 -16.76 2.81 5.53
N LEU A 500 -17.19 2.26 6.69
CA LEU A 500 -17.93 1.00 6.74
C LEU A 500 -19.41 1.23 6.39
N ASP A 501 -20.03 0.24 5.77
CA ASP A 501 -21.47 0.17 5.71
C ASP A 501 -22.01 0.01 7.14
N PRO A 502 -22.93 0.88 7.60
CA PRO A 502 -23.48 0.81 8.96
C PRO A 502 -24.15 -0.52 9.31
N GLU A 503 -24.61 -1.26 8.31
CA GLU A 503 -25.30 -2.55 8.48
C GLU A 503 -24.33 -3.75 8.39
N ALA A 504 -23.05 -3.52 8.04
CA ALA A 504 -22.08 -4.57 7.86
C ALA A 504 -21.15 -4.71 9.08
N ASP A 505 -21.05 -5.91 9.62
CA ASP A 505 -20.03 -6.25 10.64
C ASP A 505 -18.64 -6.37 10.04
N PHE A 506 -18.56 -6.73 8.74
CA PHE A 506 -17.34 -6.90 7.99
C PHE A 506 -17.55 -6.60 6.51
N MET A 507 -16.61 -5.91 5.89
CA MET A 507 -16.63 -5.56 4.47
C MET A 507 -15.38 -6.07 3.75
N MET A 508 -15.56 -6.78 2.63
CA MET A 508 -14.48 -7.16 1.73
C MET A 508 -14.40 -6.15 0.58
N LEU A 509 -13.24 -5.54 0.38
CA LEU A 509 -13.03 -4.61 -0.73
C LEU A 509 -12.74 -5.38 -2.02
N ASP A 510 -13.41 -4.99 -3.10
CA ASP A 510 -13.16 -5.49 -4.43
C ASP A 510 -11.91 -4.84 -5.06
N ARG A 511 -11.36 -5.49 -6.07
CA ARG A 511 -10.18 -5.03 -6.84
C ARG A 511 -10.45 -3.75 -7.63
N ASP A 512 -11.69 -3.43 -7.90
CA ASP A 512 -12.10 -2.21 -8.61
C ASP A 512 -11.63 -0.93 -7.94
N PHE A 513 -11.49 -0.93 -6.63
CA PHE A 513 -11.05 0.25 -5.89
C PHE A 513 -9.60 0.64 -6.18
N ALA A 514 -8.74 -0.30 -6.56
CA ALA A 514 -7.36 0.00 -6.97
C ALA A 514 -7.28 0.75 -8.31
N THR A 515 -8.32 0.69 -9.14
CA THR A 515 -8.29 1.22 -10.52
C THR A 515 -7.86 2.68 -10.60
N VAL A 516 -8.36 3.51 -9.68
CA VAL A 516 -8.00 4.94 -9.63
C VAL A 516 -6.51 5.17 -9.34
N VAL A 517 -5.91 4.27 -8.58
CA VAL A 517 -4.49 4.29 -8.24
C VAL A 517 -3.68 3.77 -9.43
N ASP A 518 -4.10 2.64 -10.01
CA ASP A 518 -3.46 2.01 -11.17
C ASP A 518 -3.38 2.95 -12.36
N ASP A 519 -4.49 3.60 -12.73
CA ASP A 519 -4.53 4.53 -13.86
C ASP A 519 -3.49 5.65 -13.73
N TYR A 520 -3.35 6.23 -12.55
CA TYR A 520 -2.37 7.28 -12.28
C TYR A 520 -0.93 6.76 -12.30
N MET A 521 -0.69 5.64 -11.63
CA MET A 521 0.66 5.10 -11.49
C MET A 521 1.17 4.49 -12.80
N MET A 522 0.30 3.83 -13.58
CA MET A 522 0.65 3.30 -14.89
C MET A 522 0.87 4.42 -15.92
N ALA A 523 0.12 5.53 -15.85
CA ALA A 523 0.42 6.69 -16.67
C ALA A 523 1.84 7.20 -16.44
N THR A 524 2.31 7.16 -15.20
CA THR A 524 3.70 7.49 -14.84
C THR A 524 4.69 6.52 -15.49
N ASP A 525 4.38 5.22 -15.57
CA ASP A 525 5.23 4.21 -16.24
C ASP A 525 5.43 4.53 -17.73
N PHE A 526 4.38 5.03 -18.38
CA PHE A 526 4.41 5.41 -19.80
C PHE A 526 4.90 6.85 -20.04
N GLY A 527 5.25 7.59 -18.99
CA GLY A 527 5.66 8.98 -19.09
C GLY A 527 4.54 9.93 -19.55
N ILE A 528 3.27 9.54 -19.33
CA ILE A 528 2.11 10.34 -19.70
C ILE A 528 1.79 11.32 -18.56
N PRO A 529 1.78 12.63 -18.81
CA PRO A 529 1.46 13.61 -17.78
C PRO A 529 -0.04 13.60 -17.48
N VAL A 530 -0.43 13.03 -16.36
CA VAL A 530 -1.81 13.03 -15.85
C VAL A 530 -1.86 13.71 -14.49
N ALA A 531 -2.98 14.34 -14.21
CA ALA A 531 -3.23 14.90 -12.90
C ALA A 531 -3.47 13.78 -11.89
N ARG A 532 -2.99 13.95 -10.66
CA ARG A 532 -3.32 13.06 -9.55
C ARG A 532 -4.85 13.03 -9.36
N PRO A 533 -5.44 11.85 -9.13
CA PRO A 533 -6.87 11.75 -8.84
C PRO A 533 -7.27 12.63 -7.66
N VAL A 534 -8.39 13.34 -7.82
CA VAL A 534 -8.97 14.19 -6.77
C VAL A 534 -9.89 13.34 -5.92
N GLY A 535 -9.57 13.23 -4.62
CA GLY A 535 -10.35 12.45 -3.67
C GLY A 535 -11.62 13.15 -3.18
N ILE A 536 -12.44 12.40 -2.41
CA ILE A 536 -13.69 12.91 -1.84
C ILE A 536 -13.46 14.13 -0.92
N LEU A 537 -12.35 14.15 -0.18
CA LEU A 537 -11.97 15.26 0.70
C LEU A 537 -11.61 16.52 -0.07
N GLU A 538 -11.01 16.38 -1.23
CA GLU A 538 -10.61 17.53 -2.07
C GLU A 538 -11.78 18.08 -2.90
N ARG A 539 -12.80 17.24 -3.15
CA ARG A 539 -14.06 17.65 -3.81
C ARG A 539 -15.06 18.25 -2.85
N LEU A 540 -14.76 18.26 -1.54
CA LEU A 540 -15.64 18.84 -0.54
C LEU A 540 -15.86 20.33 -0.83
N SER A 541 -17.13 20.74 -1.00
CA SER A 541 -17.53 22.12 -1.24
C SER A 541 -18.68 22.49 -0.29
N ILE A 542 -18.33 22.74 0.96
CA ILE A 542 -19.26 23.08 2.04
C ILE A 542 -18.73 24.34 2.74
N PRO A 543 -18.93 25.56 2.17
CA PRO A 543 -18.55 26.79 2.85
C PRO A 543 -19.34 26.97 4.15
N PRO A 544 -18.76 27.50 5.23
CA PRO A 544 -17.37 27.99 5.40
C PRO A 544 -16.37 26.87 5.80
N VAL A 545 -16.78 25.61 5.95
CA VAL A 545 -15.90 24.51 6.38
C VAL A 545 -14.76 24.27 5.40
N THR A 546 -15.04 24.34 4.10
CA THR A 546 -14.01 24.17 3.07
C THR A 546 -12.91 25.25 3.17
N GLU A 547 -13.31 26.49 3.45
CA GLU A 547 -12.38 27.61 3.63
C GLU A 547 -11.56 27.44 4.91
N LEU A 548 -12.20 27.01 6.00
CA LEU A 548 -11.52 26.68 7.26
C LEU A 548 -10.47 25.58 7.07
N LEU A 549 -10.84 24.49 6.40
CA LEU A 549 -9.93 23.39 6.10
C LEU A 549 -8.77 23.82 5.20
N ALA A 550 -9.02 24.67 4.21
CA ALA A 550 -7.97 25.17 3.32
C ALA A 550 -6.88 25.96 4.10
N ILE A 551 -7.28 26.73 5.12
CA ILE A 551 -6.36 27.44 5.98
C ILE A 551 -5.62 26.48 6.91
N LEU A 552 -6.32 25.54 7.54
CA LEU A 552 -5.76 24.65 8.55
C LEU A 552 -4.80 23.60 7.97
N LYS A 553 -5.03 23.12 6.73
CA LYS A 553 -4.21 22.10 6.07
C LYS A 553 -2.74 22.48 5.90
N ASP A 554 -2.49 23.73 5.61
CA ASP A 554 -1.15 24.28 5.33
C ASP A 554 -0.60 25.10 6.53
N ALA A 555 -1.30 25.04 7.68
CA ALA A 555 -0.92 25.73 8.90
C ALA A 555 0.10 24.95 9.74
N ASP A 556 0.29 25.36 10.97
CA ASP A 556 1.18 24.73 11.95
C ASP A 556 0.84 23.23 12.15
N PRO A 557 1.84 22.33 12.15
CA PRO A 557 1.65 20.90 12.43
C PRO A 557 0.82 20.58 13.69
N ARG A 558 0.88 21.45 14.71
CA ARG A 558 0.09 21.33 15.94
C ARG A 558 -1.43 21.35 15.71
N LEU A 559 -1.87 21.77 14.53
CA LEU A 559 -3.28 21.82 14.12
C LEU A 559 -3.72 20.60 13.34
N ALA A 560 -2.82 19.68 13.03
CA ALA A 560 -3.14 18.48 12.23
C ALA A 560 -4.30 17.67 12.82
N SER A 561 -4.39 17.57 14.16
CA SER A 561 -5.48 16.84 14.82
C SER A 561 -6.85 17.43 14.52
N VAL A 562 -6.98 18.77 14.47
CA VAL A 562 -8.25 19.42 14.13
C VAL A 562 -8.71 19.08 12.72
N VAL A 563 -7.77 19.09 11.77
CA VAL A 563 -8.09 18.74 10.36
C VAL A 563 -8.51 17.29 10.25
N VAL A 564 -7.75 16.38 10.88
CA VAL A 564 -8.05 14.94 10.87
C VAL A 564 -9.41 14.66 11.52
N ASP A 565 -9.73 15.34 12.63
CA ASP A 565 -11.02 15.21 13.30
C ASP A 565 -12.18 15.74 12.45
N LEU A 566 -12.00 16.85 11.74
CA LEU A 566 -13.01 17.37 10.80
C LEU A 566 -13.20 16.46 9.58
N TYR A 567 -12.13 15.81 9.11
CA TYR A 567 -12.21 14.85 8.02
C TYR A 567 -13.02 13.58 8.38
N ASP A 568 -13.06 13.22 9.65
CA ASP A 568 -13.79 12.06 10.14
C ASP A 568 -15.33 12.25 10.08
N PHE A 569 -15.80 13.50 10.00
CA PHE A 569 -17.23 13.79 9.89
C PHE A 569 -17.80 13.37 8.54
N SER A 570 -19.06 12.91 8.54
CA SER A 570 -19.83 12.71 7.33
C SER A 570 -20.09 14.05 6.61
N SER A 571 -20.43 14.00 5.32
CA SER A 571 -20.79 15.22 4.58
C SER A 571 -21.99 15.93 5.21
N ALA A 572 -23.00 15.17 5.67
CA ALA A 572 -24.17 15.72 6.34
C ALA A 572 -23.78 16.43 7.67
N ALA A 573 -22.90 15.80 8.47
CA ALA A 573 -22.43 16.42 9.70
C ALA A 573 -21.60 17.71 9.43
N LEU A 574 -20.84 17.76 8.34
CA LEU A 574 -20.13 18.97 7.93
C LEU A 574 -21.07 20.06 7.40
N GLU A 575 -22.16 19.69 6.73
CA GLU A 575 -23.21 20.65 6.32
C GLU A 575 -23.92 21.25 7.52
N ASP A 576 -24.28 20.44 8.52
CA ASP A 576 -24.86 20.91 9.78
C ASP A 576 -23.87 21.82 10.53
N TYR A 577 -22.60 21.43 10.58
CA TYR A 577 -21.55 22.23 11.21
C TYR A 577 -21.41 23.61 10.52
N ALA A 578 -21.40 23.63 9.18
CA ALA A 578 -21.38 24.87 8.40
C ALA A 578 -22.61 25.74 8.65
N ALA A 579 -23.81 25.15 8.68
CA ALA A 579 -25.06 25.88 8.93
C ALA A 579 -25.05 26.56 10.31
N VAL A 580 -24.52 25.88 11.34
CA VAL A 580 -24.39 26.45 12.68
C VAL A 580 -23.39 27.61 12.71
N ILE A 581 -22.26 27.48 12.00
CA ILE A 581 -21.28 28.59 11.87
C ILE A 581 -21.96 29.83 11.29
N VAL A 582 -22.68 29.69 10.17
CA VAL A 582 -23.40 30.80 9.55
C VAL A 582 -24.42 31.40 10.50
N GLN A 583 -25.25 30.54 11.14
CA GLN A 583 -26.28 30.99 12.07
C GLN A 583 -25.69 31.84 13.22
N ILE A 584 -24.64 31.37 13.89
CA ILE A 584 -24.07 32.12 15.02
C ILE A 584 -23.34 33.40 14.58
N ARG A 585 -22.74 33.44 13.37
CA ARG A 585 -22.18 34.68 12.80
C ARG A 585 -23.29 35.72 12.58
N ASP A 586 -24.39 35.32 11.97
CA ASP A 586 -25.52 36.23 11.75
C ASP A 586 -26.13 36.73 13.02
N GLU A 587 -26.27 35.87 14.05
CA GLU A 587 -26.76 36.28 15.36
C GLU A 587 -25.82 37.29 16.05
N VAL A 588 -24.51 37.07 16.03
CA VAL A 588 -23.54 38.01 16.63
C VAL A 588 -23.58 39.35 15.88
N ARG A 589 -23.66 39.30 14.54
CA ARG A 589 -23.75 40.50 13.71
C ARG A 589 -25.04 41.29 13.97
N ALA A 590 -26.16 40.62 14.07
CA ALA A 590 -27.47 41.26 14.25
C ALA A 590 -27.71 41.78 15.68
N THR A 591 -27.23 41.05 16.67
CA THR A 591 -27.52 41.37 18.10
C THR A 591 -26.42 42.15 18.78
N GLY A 592 -25.22 42.26 18.23
CA GLY A 592 -24.04 42.85 18.86
C GLY A 592 -23.54 42.09 20.10
N LYS A 593 -23.96 40.83 20.30
CA LYS A 593 -23.46 39.99 21.39
C LYS A 593 -21.95 39.84 21.31
N ALA A 594 -21.28 39.90 22.48
CA ALA A 594 -19.82 39.85 22.52
C ALA A 594 -19.25 38.53 21.98
N ILE A 595 -19.95 37.41 22.24
CA ILE A 595 -19.57 36.07 21.80
C ILE A 595 -20.79 35.14 21.67
N LYS A 596 -20.74 34.26 20.70
CA LYS A 596 -21.56 33.05 20.56
C LYS A 596 -20.65 31.87 20.20
N ALA A 597 -20.91 30.72 20.76
CA ALA A 597 -20.11 29.53 20.48
C ALA A 597 -20.97 28.26 20.49
N PHE A 598 -20.48 27.22 19.83
CA PHE A 598 -20.97 25.87 20.00
C PHE A 598 -19.77 24.92 20.09
N SER A 599 -20.00 23.77 20.68
CA SER A 599 -18.96 22.76 20.90
C SER A 599 -19.47 21.40 20.46
N ILE A 600 -18.60 20.64 19.82
CA ILE A 600 -18.86 19.27 19.38
C ILE A 600 -17.75 18.34 19.84
N PRO A 601 -18.07 17.16 20.38
CA PRO A 601 -17.08 16.12 20.60
C PRO A 601 -16.63 15.53 19.26
N THR A 602 -15.37 15.13 19.21
CA THR A 602 -14.76 14.40 18.07
C THR A 602 -14.26 13.04 18.53
N GLY A 603 -13.78 12.22 17.61
CA GLY A 603 -13.18 10.92 17.95
C GLY A 603 -11.95 11.03 18.86
N SER A 604 -11.23 12.15 18.84
CA SER A 604 -10.02 12.37 19.63
C SER A 604 -10.16 13.37 20.78
N GLY A 605 -11.30 14.04 20.90
CA GLY A 605 -11.52 15.09 21.89
C GLY A 605 -12.70 15.97 21.55
N GLY A 606 -12.50 17.23 21.16
CA GLY A 606 -13.58 18.07 20.68
C GLY A 606 -13.14 19.43 20.13
N ILE A 607 -14.10 20.12 19.52
CA ILE A 607 -13.91 21.41 18.88
C ILE A 607 -14.98 22.38 19.42
N THR A 608 -14.55 23.57 19.88
CA THR A 608 -15.41 24.72 20.09
C THR A 608 -15.19 25.72 18.96
N TYR A 609 -16.26 26.11 18.28
CA TYR A 609 -16.25 27.20 17.34
C TYR A 609 -16.95 28.41 17.96
N ALA A 610 -16.21 29.50 18.11
CA ALA A 610 -16.66 30.73 18.77
C ALA A 610 -16.62 31.91 17.80
N VAL A 611 -17.74 32.60 17.64
CA VAL A 611 -17.83 33.85 16.89
C VAL A 611 -17.84 35.00 17.88
N VAL A 612 -16.90 35.95 17.70
CA VAL A 612 -16.72 37.10 18.56
C VAL A 612 -17.00 38.42 17.83
N GLN A 613 -17.48 39.42 18.58
CA GLN A 613 -17.71 40.76 18.05
C GLN A 613 -16.39 41.53 17.86
N LYS A 614 -15.38 41.25 18.68
CA LYS A 614 -14.06 41.89 18.62
C LYS A 614 -12.97 40.86 18.83
N HIS A 615 -11.91 40.96 18.03
CA HIS A 615 -10.72 40.14 18.21
C HIS A 615 -9.79 40.80 19.26
N ASP A 616 -10.10 40.64 20.53
CA ASP A 616 -9.31 41.17 21.66
C ASP A 616 -9.05 40.06 22.69
N LYS A 617 -8.15 40.35 23.65
CA LYS A 617 -7.76 39.38 24.68
C LYS A 617 -8.93 38.89 25.54
N ALA A 618 -9.94 39.73 25.81
CA ALA A 618 -11.09 39.36 26.60
C ALA A 618 -11.99 38.37 25.85
N SER A 619 -12.25 38.62 24.58
CA SER A 619 -13.02 37.73 23.70
C SER A 619 -12.34 36.39 23.51
N LEU A 620 -11.01 36.39 23.26
CA LEU A 620 -10.22 35.14 23.15
C LEU A 620 -10.28 34.34 24.47
N ARG A 621 -10.10 34.97 25.62
CA ARG A 621 -10.20 34.27 26.92
C ARG A 621 -11.60 33.72 27.17
N SER A 622 -12.64 34.44 26.78
CA SER A 622 -14.02 33.96 26.91
C SER A 622 -14.27 32.72 26.06
N ALA A 623 -13.72 32.68 24.83
CA ALA A 623 -13.79 31.50 23.96
C ALA A 623 -13.01 30.31 24.57
N GLU A 624 -11.82 30.55 25.10
CA GLU A 624 -11.01 29.52 25.77
C GLU A 624 -11.76 28.92 26.98
N VAL A 625 -12.37 29.73 27.82
CA VAL A 625 -13.16 29.29 29.01
C VAL A 625 -14.30 28.34 28.56
N ILE A 626 -14.96 28.66 27.44
CA ILE A 626 -16.00 27.78 26.89
C ILE A 626 -15.39 26.42 26.47
N GLY A 627 -14.27 26.46 25.80
CA GLY A 627 -13.55 25.23 25.39
C GLY A 627 -13.05 24.41 26.59
N GLU A 628 -12.42 25.08 27.59
CA GLU A 628 -11.95 24.44 28.83
C GLU A 628 -13.09 23.72 29.56
N LYS A 629 -14.27 24.36 29.62
CA LYS A 629 -15.46 23.76 30.20
C LYS A 629 -15.89 22.49 29.49
N HIS A 630 -16.05 22.56 28.18
CA HIS A 630 -16.50 21.39 27.41
C HIS A 630 -15.45 20.26 27.42
N LYS A 631 -14.16 20.62 27.39
CA LYS A 631 -13.06 19.67 27.61
C LYS A 631 -13.20 18.94 28.93
N TYR A 632 -13.48 19.70 30.01
CA TYR A 632 -13.65 19.16 31.34
C TYR A 632 -14.89 18.28 31.47
N ASP A 633 -16.05 18.75 31.00
CA ASP A 633 -17.35 18.05 31.05
C ASP A 633 -17.31 16.70 30.28
N THR A 634 -16.56 16.64 29.16
CA THR A 634 -16.43 15.44 28.34
C THR A 634 -15.28 14.54 28.81
N LYS A 635 -14.54 14.92 29.86
CA LYS A 635 -13.34 14.21 30.34
C LYS A 635 -12.30 14.00 29.26
N SER A 636 -12.17 14.97 28.35
CA SER A 636 -11.29 14.85 27.19
C SER A 636 -9.89 15.38 27.49
N ASP A 637 -8.87 14.71 26.98
CA ASP A 637 -7.48 15.19 27.05
C ASP A 637 -7.19 16.28 26.03
N ARG A 638 -7.98 16.35 24.94
CA ARG A 638 -7.78 17.26 23.81
C ARG A 638 -9.02 18.05 23.51
N TRP A 639 -8.84 19.35 23.29
CA TRP A 639 -9.89 20.25 22.82
C TRP A 639 -9.29 21.38 22.00
N TYR A 640 -10.00 21.84 20.99
CA TYR A 640 -9.54 22.93 20.15
C TYR A 640 -10.58 24.03 20.10
N VAL A 641 -10.13 25.27 20.26
CA VAL A 641 -11.00 26.44 20.22
C VAL A 641 -10.68 27.26 18.99
N ILE A 642 -11.58 27.27 18.03
CA ILE A 642 -11.52 28.09 16.83
C ILE A 642 -12.26 29.39 17.12
N VAL A 643 -11.64 30.52 16.86
CA VAL A 643 -12.23 31.84 17.06
C VAL A 643 -12.31 32.57 15.73
N ASP A 644 -13.51 33.05 15.43
CA ASP A 644 -13.88 33.77 14.23
C ASP A 644 -14.41 35.16 14.63
N CYS A 645 -13.90 36.25 14.06
CA CYS A 645 -14.38 37.59 14.30
C CYS A 645 -15.39 38.03 13.24
N VAL A 646 -16.59 38.41 13.65
CA VAL A 646 -17.69 38.75 12.71
C VAL A 646 -17.36 39.88 11.73
N HIS A 647 -16.32 40.64 11.97
CA HIS A 647 -15.88 41.77 11.13
C HIS A 647 -14.75 41.41 10.15
N THR A 648 -14.30 40.17 10.16
CA THR A 648 -13.33 39.67 9.19
C THR A 648 -14.02 38.72 8.19
N ASP A 649 -13.44 38.55 7.02
CA ASP A 649 -13.91 37.56 6.04
C ASP A 649 -13.23 36.19 6.24
N ASN A 650 -12.30 36.09 7.21
CA ASN A 650 -11.64 34.84 7.54
C ASN A 650 -12.55 33.96 8.41
N PRO A 651 -12.66 32.67 8.13
CA PRO A 651 -13.41 31.73 8.97
C PRO A 651 -12.64 31.35 10.27
N ILE A 652 -11.42 31.85 10.43
CA ILE A 652 -10.56 31.65 11.58
C ILE A 652 -9.64 32.85 11.80
N ASP A 653 -9.76 33.52 12.94
CA ASP A 653 -8.88 34.61 13.35
C ASP A 653 -7.91 34.17 14.46
N ALA A 654 -8.27 33.16 15.23
CA ALA A 654 -7.39 32.52 16.19
C ALA A 654 -7.76 31.05 16.41
N LEU A 655 -6.76 30.26 16.78
CA LEU A 655 -6.95 28.91 17.25
C LEU A 655 -6.17 28.67 18.55
N ARG A 656 -6.81 28.01 19.53
CA ARG A 656 -6.26 27.67 20.83
C ARG A 656 -6.35 26.18 21.08
N PRO A 657 -5.22 25.44 20.98
CA PRO A 657 -5.16 24.04 21.40
C PRO A 657 -5.16 23.94 22.93
N LEU A 658 -6.06 23.13 23.48
CA LEU A 658 -6.15 22.78 24.90
C LEU A 658 -5.76 21.29 25.02
N VAL A 659 -4.47 21.00 24.90
CA VAL A 659 -3.93 19.63 24.86
C VAL A 659 -3.15 19.35 26.12
N TYR A 660 -3.84 18.76 27.10
CA TYR A 660 -3.28 18.32 28.38
C TYR A 660 -4.20 17.24 28.98
N PRO A 661 -3.64 16.31 29.81
CA PRO A 661 -4.44 15.27 30.46
C PRO A 661 -5.61 15.86 31.23
N TRP A 662 -6.73 15.16 31.19
CA TRP A 662 -7.86 15.51 32.05
C TRP A 662 -7.53 15.17 33.50
N GLU A 663 -7.77 16.09 34.39
CA GLU A 663 -7.64 15.91 35.86
C GLU A 663 -8.90 16.42 36.53
N GLU A 664 -9.30 15.81 37.63
CA GLU A 664 -10.43 16.25 38.40
C GLU A 664 -10.06 17.57 39.15
N ASP A 665 -10.84 18.62 38.92
CA ASP A 665 -10.58 19.97 39.43
C ASP A 665 -11.89 20.60 39.96
N GLU A 666 -11.94 20.89 41.26
CA GLU A 666 -13.15 21.43 41.90
C GLU A 666 -13.54 22.81 41.38
N ASP A 667 -12.57 23.67 41.03
CA ASP A 667 -12.82 25.00 40.47
C ASP A 667 -13.39 24.90 39.04
N GLN A 668 -12.87 23.96 38.24
CA GLN A 668 -13.43 23.71 36.92
C GLN A 668 -14.82 23.07 36.99
N ALA A 669 -15.07 22.17 37.93
CA ALA A 669 -16.38 21.59 38.16
C ALA A 669 -17.41 22.67 38.54
N ALA A 670 -17.06 23.61 39.41
CA ALA A 670 -17.92 24.72 39.80
C ALA A 670 -18.20 25.67 38.61
N ASN A 671 -17.18 26.02 37.83
CA ASN A 671 -17.30 26.85 36.62
C ASN A 671 -18.14 26.19 35.54
N SER A 672 -18.06 24.88 35.41
CA SER A 672 -18.85 24.08 34.51
C SER A 672 -20.34 24.14 34.77
N LEU A 673 -20.74 24.05 36.04
CA LEU A 673 -22.14 24.19 36.50
C LEU A 673 -22.73 25.58 36.17
N VAL A 674 -21.95 26.65 36.36
CA VAL A 674 -22.39 28.02 36.05
C VAL A 674 -22.56 28.24 34.55
N ALA A 675 -21.66 27.75 33.73
CA ALA A 675 -21.70 27.94 32.29
C ALA A 675 -22.81 27.08 31.60
N SER A 676 -23.22 25.96 32.19
CA SER A 676 -24.31 25.10 31.66
C SER A 676 -25.65 25.85 31.62
N SER A 677 -25.86 26.82 32.51
CA SER A 677 -27.06 27.65 32.56
C SER A 677 -27.15 28.69 31.43
N LEU A 678 -26.07 28.92 30.70
CA LEU A 678 -25.96 30.00 29.70
C LEU A 678 -26.10 29.51 28.24
N PHE A 679 -26.05 28.18 27.97
CA PHE A 679 -25.99 27.64 26.61
C PHE A 679 -27.14 26.65 26.32
N ASN A 680 -27.78 26.87 25.15
CA ASN A 680 -28.97 26.13 24.73
C ASN A 680 -28.56 24.81 24.02
N SER A 681 -29.07 23.68 24.50
CA SER A 681 -28.76 22.30 24.10
C SER A 681 -29.23 21.88 22.70
N SER A 682 -30.00 22.73 22.01
CA SER A 682 -30.65 22.37 20.73
C SER A 682 -29.69 22.20 19.54
N VAL A 683 -28.54 22.86 19.57
CA VAL A 683 -27.53 22.79 18.48
C VAL A 683 -26.65 21.55 18.62
N GLN A 684 -26.31 21.18 19.85
CA GLN A 684 -25.55 19.94 20.10
C GLN A 684 -26.30 18.68 19.66
N GLN A 685 -27.62 18.65 19.83
CA GLN A 685 -28.44 17.49 19.46
C GLN A 685 -28.54 17.25 17.94
N ARG A 686 -28.43 18.30 17.11
CA ARG A 686 -28.47 18.16 15.64
C ARG A 686 -27.20 17.58 15.08
N VAL A 687 -26.03 18.02 15.55
CA VAL A 687 -24.71 17.55 15.07
C VAL A 687 -24.37 16.17 15.65
N MET A 688 -24.88 15.83 16.84
CA MET A 688 -24.68 14.53 17.50
C MET A 688 -25.59 13.40 17.01
N GLY A 689 -26.55 13.67 16.13
CA GLY A 689 -27.53 12.67 15.65
C GLY A 689 -26.93 11.51 14.83
N GLU A 690 -25.74 11.69 14.30
CA GLU A 690 -24.96 10.62 13.68
C GLU A 690 -23.75 10.29 14.54
N LYS A 691 -23.73 9.10 15.13
CA LYS A 691 -22.58 8.58 15.88
C LYS A 691 -21.35 8.63 15.01
N SER A 692 -20.26 9.22 15.53
CA SER A 692 -18.92 9.04 14.99
C SER A 692 -18.69 7.56 14.66
N ARG A 693 -18.36 7.27 13.42
CA ARG A 693 -18.24 5.89 12.89
C ARG A 693 -16.93 5.20 13.28
N THR A 694 -16.07 5.88 14.02
CA THR A 694 -14.86 5.30 14.59
C THR A 694 -15.15 4.87 16.03
N PRO A 695 -14.99 3.59 16.40
CA PRO A 695 -15.02 3.22 17.80
C PRO A 695 -13.92 4.02 18.52
N PRO A 696 -14.20 4.58 19.72
CA PRO A 696 -13.20 5.34 20.45
C PRO A 696 -11.98 4.46 20.66
N LEU A 697 -10.83 4.93 20.22
CA LEU A 697 -9.55 4.40 20.63
C LEU A 697 -9.49 4.57 22.16
N ASP A 698 -9.71 3.48 22.84
CA ASP A 698 -9.52 3.28 24.28
C ASP A 698 -10.51 3.97 25.24
N LYS A 699 -11.55 3.24 25.63
CA LYS A 699 -12.06 3.33 27.00
C LYS A 699 -11.44 2.16 27.75
N GLY A 700 -10.39 2.47 28.52
CA GLY A 700 -9.81 1.52 29.45
C GLY A 700 -10.92 0.84 30.25
N ALA A 701 -10.99 -0.47 30.18
CA ALA A 701 -11.75 -1.30 31.08
C ALA A 701 -11.17 -1.06 32.47
N GLN A 702 -11.87 -0.26 33.28
CA GLN A 702 -11.74 -0.40 34.73
C GLN A 702 -12.39 -1.73 35.07
N GLY A 703 -11.54 -2.68 35.46
CA GLY A 703 -11.94 -3.97 35.92
C GLY A 703 -12.75 -3.89 37.22
N ASP A 704 -13.60 -4.85 37.37
CA ASP A 704 -13.89 -5.53 38.62
C ASP A 704 -13.31 -6.96 38.52
#